data_1c218a008b5cda7c482dce258d2b93ab
#
_entry.id   1c218a008b5cda7c482dce258d2b93ab
#
_cell.length_a   1.000
_cell.length_b   1.000
_cell.length_c   1.000
_cell.angle_alpha   90.00
_cell.angle_beta   90.00
_cell.angle_gamma   90.00
#
_symmetry.space_group_name_H-M   'P 1'
#
loop_
_entity.id
_entity.type
_entity.pdbx_description
1 polymer ?
#
loop_
_entity_poly.entity_id
_entity_poly.type
_entity_poly.pdbx_seq_one_letter_code
_entity_poly.pdbx_strand_id
1 'polypeptide(L)'
;SSDLELPVFDGELLMDVHGTGCYTSQAAMKLYNRQNELLGDAAERSSVVAEWLNQASYPGAALTENWQRFIFHQFHDDLTGTSIPRAYEFSWNDELISLKQFSGILTSSIDAVARKMDTRVKGIPVVLYNALGFQVADMAEVELALPKKPKGITVYDMNGRKVAAQLLSYVDGKARLLMEAVLPATGYAVYDVRTSGLSADTRVSVNANTLENSVYKITLDKKGDIISLFDKKNGKELVKPGKSIRLALFTQNKSYMWPAWEILKETIDREPVSITEDVKMTLVEDGELRKSLCIEKRYGESLFKQYIRLYEGSRADRIDFYNEVDWQLSNALLKAEFPLNMANTEATYDLGLGSVRRGNNTETAYEVYAQYWADLTDRSGNYGVSVLNDSKYGWDKPDDNTLRLTLLHTPETDKDYAYQNRQDFGHHCFTYSLVGHAGGLDKAVTMEKAEILNQKLKAFRTDKHRGTLGKEFSFVSSNNRNVIVKALKKAENSDEYVVRVYEMGGEKVQDAVLSFAGEIASVCEADGTEKSIGSAEFSGNGLSVSIKPYSIKTFKVRLKSSGEDAYQLQYASLPLSYNCKCSSFNEFRGEADFESGYSFAAELLPESLTVNGIPFQLGEKDAANGMTCNGDTIVLPEGKKYNKLYFLAAATDGDYAATFRCGGNKSEVIVSSYTGFVGQWGHSGHTKGYLKDAEVAYVGTHRHSPTADEAYEFTYMFKFGVDIPTGAASLILQKNEK
;
A
#
# COMPACT_ATOMS: atom_id res chain seq x y z
N SER A 1 34.86 31.70 10.68
CA SER A 1 34.49 30.43 11.29
C SER A 1 35.10 29.20 10.61
N SER A 2 36.05 29.38 9.67
CA SER A 2 36.78 28.27 9.04
C SER A 2 37.75 27.54 9.99
N ASP A 3 37.96 28.04 11.19
CA ASP A 3 38.90 27.53 12.19
C ASP A 3 38.22 26.82 13.36
N LEU A 4 36.92 26.58 13.31
CA LEU A 4 36.18 25.80 14.30
C LEU A 4 36.31 24.30 13.94
N GLU A 5 37.08 23.56 14.70
CA GLU A 5 37.01 22.09 14.70
C GLU A 5 35.68 21.68 15.32
N LEU A 6 34.73 21.30 14.48
CA LEU A 6 33.45 20.75 14.94
C LEU A 6 33.68 19.31 15.40
N PRO A 7 32.98 18.86 16.46
CA PRO A 7 33.03 17.46 16.86
C PRO A 7 32.48 16.58 15.73
N VAL A 8 33.21 15.50 15.43
CA VAL A 8 32.81 14.51 14.44
C VAL A 8 32.12 13.37 15.18
N PHE A 9 30.87 13.08 14.81
CA PHE A 9 30.16 11.88 15.23
C PHE A 9 30.34 10.82 14.15
N ASP A 10 30.85 9.65 14.54
CA ASP A 10 30.95 8.48 13.68
C ASP A 10 30.14 7.35 14.31
N GLY A 11 29.05 6.97 13.66
CA GLY A 11 28.11 5.96 14.16
C GLY A 11 26.68 6.20 13.75
N GLU A 12 25.77 5.42 14.34
CA GLU A 12 24.36 5.49 14.08
C GLU A 12 23.67 6.47 15.04
N LEU A 13 22.84 7.38 14.50
CA LEU A 13 22.02 8.30 15.29
C LEU A 13 20.73 7.58 15.74
N LEU A 14 20.85 6.65 16.68
CA LEU A 14 19.69 6.02 17.31
C LEU A 14 19.06 7.00 18.31
N MET A 15 17.73 7.00 18.35
CA MET A 15 17.03 7.57 19.48
C MET A 15 17.22 6.66 20.69
N ASP A 16 17.56 7.25 21.81
CA ASP A 16 17.69 6.58 23.10
C ASP A 16 16.36 6.60 23.87
N VAL A 17 16.41 6.49 25.19
CA VAL A 17 15.25 6.37 26.09
C VAL A 17 14.07 7.25 25.72
N HIS A 18 14.32 8.51 25.35
CA HIS A 18 13.26 9.48 25.08
C HIS A 18 12.55 9.29 23.72
N GLY A 19 13.12 8.60 22.78
CA GLY A 19 12.55 8.50 21.43
C GLY A 19 12.16 7.07 21.02
N THR A 20 12.36 6.08 21.86
CA THR A 20 12.17 4.65 21.53
C THR A 20 10.74 4.27 21.20
N GLY A 21 9.75 4.93 21.81
CA GLY A 21 8.32 4.71 21.50
C GLY A 21 7.90 5.22 20.13
N CYS A 22 8.62 6.20 19.59
CA CYS A 22 8.33 6.80 18.28
C CYS A 22 8.39 5.79 17.12
N TYR A 23 9.12 4.69 17.27
CA TYR A 23 9.16 3.62 16.26
C TYR A 23 7.82 2.87 16.15
N THR A 24 6.95 2.96 17.17
CA THR A 24 5.71 2.13 17.23
C THR A 24 4.43 2.93 17.47
N SER A 25 4.46 3.99 18.29
CA SER A 25 3.28 4.79 18.66
C SER A 25 2.47 5.22 17.45
N GLN A 26 1.12 5.14 17.54
CA GLN A 26 0.20 5.39 16.43
C GLN A 26 0.50 4.50 15.20
N ALA A 27 0.40 3.21 15.40
CA ALA A 27 0.73 2.19 14.40
C ALA A 27 -0.04 2.36 13.07
N ALA A 28 -1.23 2.97 13.10
CA ALA A 28 -2.01 3.29 11.90
C ALA A 28 -1.30 4.31 11.01
N MET A 29 -0.62 5.31 11.58
CA MET A 29 0.16 6.29 10.80
C MET A 29 1.31 5.60 10.06
N LYS A 30 2.02 4.69 10.71
CA LYS A 30 3.10 3.92 10.08
C LYS A 30 2.59 3.03 8.96
N LEU A 31 1.42 2.43 9.13
CA LEU A 31 0.77 1.62 8.10
C LEU A 31 0.39 2.46 6.88
N TYR A 32 -0.27 3.60 7.09
CA TYR A 32 -0.70 4.48 6.01
C TYR A 32 0.49 5.11 5.30
N ASN A 33 1.52 5.53 6.04
CA ASN A 33 2.77 6.01 5.45
C ASN A 33 3.40 4.95 4.53
N ARG A 34 3.53 3.69 4.98
CA ARG A 34 4.06 2.59 4.15
C ARG A 34 3.21 2.35 2.91
N GLN A 35 1.90 2.36 3.05
CA GLN A 35 0.98 2.13 1.92
C GLN A 35 1.05 3.26 0.89
N ASN A 36 1.08 4.53 1.33
CA ASN A 36 1.21 5.69 0.44
C ASN A 36 2.54 5.71 -0.30
N GLU A 37 3.65 5.48 0.41
CA GLU A 37 4.99 5.38 -0.17
C GLU A 37 5.03 4.38 -1.33
N LEU A 38 4.53 3.17 -1.11
CA LEU A 38 4.53 2.10 -2.10
C LEU A 38 3.55 2.34 -3.25
N LEU A 39 2.38 2.88 -2.95
CA LEU A 39 1.34 3.13 -3.94
C LEU A 39 1.70 4.32 -4.84
N GLY A 40 2.29 5.37 -4.27
CA GLY A 40 2.81 6.52 -5.01
C GLY A 40 3.91 6.12 -5.98
N ASP A 41 4.91 5.34 -5.53
CA ASP A 41 5.97 4.80 -6.39
C ASP A 41 5.39 3.96 -7.54
N ALA A 42 4.45 3.06 -7.25
CA ALA A 42 3.81 2.23 -8.28
C ALA A 42 3.02 3.07 -9.30
N ALA A 43 2.33 4.14 -8.84
CA ALA A 43 1.57 5.04 -9.70
C ALA A 43 2.50 5.87 -10.61
N GLU A 44 3.62 6.39 -10.09
CA GLU A 44 4.61 7.10 -10.90
C GLU A 44 5.19 6.22 -12.00
N ARG A 45 5.66 5.02 -11.65
CA ARG A 45 6.24 4.06 -12.61
C ARG A 45 5.26 3.70 -13.72
N SER A 46 4.03 3.35 -13.37
CA SER A 46 3.00 3.01 -14.34
C SER A 46 2.63 4.20 -15.24
N SER A 47 2.62 5.42 -14.69
CA SER A 47 2.36 6.67 -15.43
C SER A 47 3.45 6.99 -16.45
N VAL A 48 4.74 6.74 -16.12
CA VAL A 48 5.86 6.84 -17.07
C VAL A 48 5.66 5.89 -18.26
N VAL A 49 5.28 4.65 -17.99
CA VAL A 49 5.04 3.64 -19.04
C VAL A 49 3.89 4.07 -19.93
N ALA A 50 2.78 4.52 -19.35
CA ALA A 50 1.61 4.99 -20.09
C ALA A 50 1.91 6.20 -20.96
N GLU A 51 2.71 7.16 -20.48
CA GLU A 51 3.14 8.33 -21.23
C GLU A 51 4.07 7.95 -22.39
N TRP A 52 5.10 7.14 -22.14
CA TRP A 52 6.03 6.70 -23.18
C TRP A 52 5.33 5.96 -24.34
N LEU A 53 4.28 5.20 -24.01
CA LEU A 53 3.42 4.50 -24.98
C LEU A 53 2.42 5.44 -25.67
N ASN A 54 2.40 6.74 -25.42
CA ASN A 54 1.42 7.72 -25.91
C ASN A 54 -0.04 7.38 -25.55
N GLN A 55 -0.27 6.67 -24.44
CA GLN A 55 -1.60 6.21 -24.04
C GLN A 55 -2.28 7.09 -23.00
N ALA A 56 -1.50 7.87 -22.25
CA ALA A 56 -1.96 8.88 -21.32
C ALA A 56 -0.87 9.95 -21.12
N SER A 57 -1.25 11.15 -20.74
CA SER A 57 -0.30 12.17 -20.28
C SER A 57 0.16 11.83 -18.86
N TYR A 58 1.41 12.14 -18.53
CA TYR A 58 1.92 11.99 -17.18
C TYR A 58 1.18 12.95 -16.23
N PRO A 59 0.54 12.47 -15.14
CA PRO A 59 -0.31 13.30 -14.28
C PRO A 59 0.52 14.03 -13.21
N GLY A 60 1.55 14.79 -13.62
CA GLY A 60 2.55 15.39 -12.74
C GLY A 60 1.94 16.25 -11.62
N ALA A 61 0.98 17.12 -11.94
CA ALA A 61 0.34 17.99 -10.95
C ALA A 61 -0.38 17.18 -9.85
N ALA A 62 -1.16 16.15 -10.24
CA ALA A 62 -1.86 15.30 -9.29
C ALA A 62 -0.89 14.46 -8.43
N LEU A 63 0.19 13.95 -9.03
CA LEU A 63 1.23 13.24 -8.30
C LEU A 63 1.91 14.17 -7.29
N THR A 64 2.30 15.37 -7.70
CA THR A 64 2.95 16.35 -6.83
C THR A 64 2.06 16.74 -5.65
N GLU A 65 0.78 17.03 -5.88
CA GLU A 65 -0.18 17.36 -4.82
C GLU A 65 -0.29 16.21 -3.80
N ASN A 66 -0.37 14.97 -4.30
CA ASN A 66 -0.48 13.81 -3.42
C ASN A 66 0.79 13.53 -2.64
N TRP A 67 1.96 13.67 -3.27
CA TRP A 67 3.23 13.55 -2.58
C TRP A 67 3.38 14.63 -1.49
N GLN A 68 3.00 15.88 -1.77
CA GLN A 68 3.05 16.96 -0.78
C GLN A 68 2.13 16.67 0.42
N ARG A 69 0.87 16.21 0.16
CA ARG A 69 -0.06 15.83 1.22
C ARG A 69 0.50 14.69 2.06
N PHE A 70 0.98 13.63 1.45
CA PHE A 70 1.55 12.47 2.13
C PHE A 70 2.81 12.82 2.93
N ILE A 71 3.79 13.50 2.30
CA ILE A 71 5.08 13.84 2.95
C ILE A 71 4.88 14.81 4.12
N PHE A 72 3.86 15.66 4.09
CA PHE A 72 3.53 16.53 5.20
C PHE A 72 3.33 15.74 6.51
N HIS A 73 2.72 14.55 6.44
CA HIS A 73 2.48 13.68 7.58
C HIS A 73 3.71 12.86 8.04
N GLN A 74 4.86 13.05 7.39
CA GLN A 74 6.16 12.62 7.91
C GLN A 74 6.76 13.62 8.91
N PHE A 75 5.99 14.65 9.28
CA PHE A 75 6.34 15.59 10.33
C PHE A 75 6.67 14.87 11.64
N HIS A 76 7.64 15.44 12.42
CA HIS A 76 8.27 14.77 13.55
C HIS A 76 7.33 14.41 14.72
N ASP A 77 6.16 15.05 14.84
CA ASP A 77 5.13 14.68 15.83
C ASP A 77 3.99 13.85 15.22
N ASP A 78 3.87 13.78 13.91
CA ASP A 78 2.77 13.07 13.27
C ASP A 78 3.13 11.60 13.01
N LEU A 79 4.11 11.33 12.15
CA LEU A 79 4.57 9.96 11.87
C LEU A 79 5.09 9.25 13.12
N THR A 80 5.72 9.98 14.05
CA THR A 80 6.25 9.42 15.30
C THR A 80 5.17 8.99 16.30
N GLY A 81 3.96 9.47 16.16
CA GLY A 81 2.85 9.10 17.03
C GLY A 81 2.66 9.99 18.26
N THR A 82 3.23 11.19 18.27
CA THR A 82 3.37 12.04 19.46
C THR A 82 2.47 13.28 19.47
N SER A 83 1.68 13.48 18.40
CA SER A 83 0.66 14.53 18.33
C SER A 83 -0.56 14.24 19.21
N ILE A 84 -1.40 15.27 19.38
CA ILE A 84 -2.68 15.14 20.09
C ILE A 84 -3.73 14.38 19.25
N PRO A 85 -4.73 13.74 19.86
CA PRO A 85 -5.74 12.95 19.13
C PRO A 85 -6.45 13.71 18.01
N ARG A 86 -6.74 15.00 18.23
CA ARG A 86 -7.41 15.82 17.22
C ARG A 86 -6.57 15.99 15.94
N ALA A 87 -5.24 16.08 16.06
CA ALA A 87 -4.36 16.14 14.90
C ALA A 87 -4.48 14.88 14.05
N TYR A 88 -4.53 13.69 14.68
CA TYR A 88 -4.64 12.43 13.97
C TYR A 88 -5.94 12.25 13.18
N GLU A 89 -7.04 12.88 13.58
CA GLU A 89 -8.27 12.85 12.78
C GLU A 89 -8.04 13.47 11.40
N PHE A 90 -7.23 14.53 11.31
CA PHE A 90 -6.84 15.16 10.05
C PHE A 90 -5.80 14.33 9.31
N SER A 91 -4.77 13.88 10.00
CA SER A 91 -3.69 13.09 9.42
C SER A 91 -4.22 11.79 8.79
N TRP A 92 -5.07 11.04 9.48
CA TRP A 92 -5.70 9.84 8.93
C TRP A 92 -6.55 10.15 7.69
N ASN A 93 -7.28 11.27 7.69
CA ASN A 93 -8.07 11.68 6.54
C ASN A 93 -7.18 11.97 5.33
N ASP A 94 -6.12 12.75 5.51
CA ASP A 94 -5.21 13.12 4.43
C ASP A 94 -4.44 11.93 3.87
N GLU A 95 -3.97 11.03 4.74
CA GLU A 95 -3.35 9.77 4.32
C GLU A 95 -4.29 8.91 3.48
N LEU A 96 -5.57 8.80 3.88
CA LEU A 96 -6.59 8.06 3.15
C LEU A 96 -6.99 8.72 1.82
N ILE A 97 -7.01 10.05 1.75
CA ILE A 97 -7.21 10.80 0.50
C ILE A 97 -6.05 10.48 -0.46
N SER A 98 -4.81 10.56 0.02
CA SER A 98 -3.61 10.27 -0.79
C SER A 98 -3.64 8.84 -1.33
N LEU A 99 -3.99 7.85 -0.49
CA LEU A 99 -4.15 6.45 -0.93
C LEU A 99 -5.19 6.32 -2.05
N LYS A 100 -6.35 6.99 -1.93
CA LYS A 100 -7.37 6.95 -2.98
C LYS A 100 -6.89 7.58 -4.28
N GLN A 101 -6.26 8.72 -4.21
CA GLN A 101 -5.80 9.45 -5.40
C GLN A 101 -4.65 8.70 -6.10
N PHE A 102 -3.64 8.19 -5.36
CA PHE A 102 -2.61 7.34 -5.93
C PHE A 102 -3.19 6.05 -6.56
N SER A 103 -4.18 5.44 -5.90
CA SER A 103 -4.86 4.25 -6.44
C SER A 103 -5.61 4.56 -7.75
N GLY A 104 -6.25 5.72 -7.85
CA GLY A 104 -6.92 6.18 -9.06
C GLY A 104 -5.93 6.42 -10.22
N ILE A 105 -4.81 7.09 -9.92
CA ILE A 105 -3.72 7.30 -10.90
C ILE A 105 -3.14 5.96 -11.36
N LEU A 106 -2.83 5.05 -10.43
CA LEU A 106 -2.31 3.73 -10.76
C LEU A 106 -3.29 2.94 -11.64
N THR A 107 -4.57 2.92 -11.27
CA THR A 107 -5.59 2.18 -12.04
C THR A 107 -5.71 2.73 -13.46
N SER A 108 -5.76 4.05 -13.62
CA SER A 108 -5.90 4.66 -14.95
C SER A 108 -4.65 4.49 -15.82
N SER A 109 -3.46 4.53 -15.22
CA SER A 109 -2.21 4.31 -15.97
C SER A 109 -2.03 2.84 -16.37
N ILE A 110 -2.41 1.88 -15.53
CA ILE A 110 -2.40 0.46 -15.90
C ILE A 110 -3.43 0.18 -17.00
N ASP A 111 -4.64 0.76 -16.93
CA ASP A 111 -5.63 0.65 -18.00
C ASP A 111 -5.07 1.20 -19.33
N ALA A 112 -4.36 2.33 -19.28
CA ALA A 112 -3.70 2.92 -20.44
C ALA A 112 -2.70 1.95 -21.08
N VAL A 113 -1.85 1.29 -20.29
CA VAL A 113 -0.90 0.28 -20.78
C VAL A 113 -1.64 -0.97 -21.29
N ALA A 114 -2.66 -1.42 -20.55
CA ALA A 114 -3.43 -2.61 -20.87
C ALA A 114 -4.11 -2.50 -22.26
N ARG A 115 -4.51 -1.30 -22.70
CA ARG A 115 -5.04 -1.08 -24.07
C ARG A 115 -4.08 -1.51 -25.18
N LYS A 116 -2.77 -1.53 -24.92
CA LYS A 116 -1.76 -1.95 -25.87
C LYS A 116 -1.32 -3.41 -25.69
N MET A 117 -1.74 -4.08 -24.61
CA MET A 117 -1.49 -5.50 -24.41
C MET A 117 -2.42 -6.36 -25.29
N ASP A 118 -1.95 -7.52 -25.73
CA ASP A 118 -2.83 -8.52 -26.39
C ASP A 118 -3.59 -9.32 -25.33
N THR A 119 -4.81 -8.91 -25.06
CA THR A 119 -5.67 -9.52 -24.03
C THR A 119 -6.58 -10.61 -24.57
N ARG A 120 -6.37 -11.07 -25.81
CA ARG A 120 -7.15 -12.17 -26.41
C ARG A 120 -6.82 -13.49 -25.75
N VAL A 121 -7.67 -13.92 -24.85
CA VAL A 121 -7.61 -15.20 -24.13
C VAL A 121 -8.95 -15.95 -24.28
N LYS A 122 -8.99 -17.23 -23.92
CA LYS A 122 -10.24 -18.03 -24.00
C LYS A 122 -11.22 -17.67 -22.88
N GLY A 123 -10.71 -17.49 -21.65
CA GLY A 123 -11.47 -17.12 -20.46
C GLY A 123 -11.59 -15.61 -20.25
N ILE A 124 -11.36 -15.18 -19.03
CA ILE A 124 -11.36 -13.77 -18.56
C ILE A 124 -9.92 -13.28 -18.59
N PRO A 125 -9.59 -12.21 -19.33
CA PRO A 125 -8.26 -11.64 -19.29
C PRO A 125 -8.05 -10.88 -17.98
N VAL A 126 -6.92 -11.16 -17.33
CA VAL A 126 -6.43 -10.45 -16.15
C VAL A 126 -5.04 -9.94 -16.47
N VAL A 127 -4.85 -8.64 -16.39
CA VAL A 127 -3.53 -8.00 -16.46
C VAL A 127 -2.97 -7.94 -15.05
N LEU A 128 -1.81 -8.55 -14.86
CA LEU A 128 -1.03 -8.38 -13.63
C LEU A 128 0.05 -7.33 -13.85
N TYR A 129 0.32 -6.54 -12.81
CA TYR A 129 1.34 -5.51 -12.78
C TYR A 129 2.34 -5.76 -11.65
N ASN A 130 3.62 -5.67 -12.00
CA ASN A 130 4.77 -5.67 -11.09
C ASN A 130 5.42 -4.28 -11.10
N ALA A 131 5.32 -3.55 -10.00
CA ALA A 131 5.97 -2.25 -9.85
C ALA A 131 7.47 -2.35 -9.52
N LEU A 132 7.95 -3.52 -9.03
CA LEU A 132 9.33 -3.68 -8.59
C LEU A 132 10.32 -3.67 -9.75
N GLY A 133 11.52 -3.17 -9.49
CA GLY A 133 12.60 -3.06 -10.48
C GLY A 133 13.31 -4.38 -10.80
N PHE A 134 12.75 -5.52 -10.41
CA PHE A 134 13.24 -6.87 -10.68
C PHE A 134 12.10 -7.82 -11.02
N GLN A 135 12.44 -8.96 -11.64
CA GLN A 135 11.45 -10.00 -11.95
C GLN A 135 10.89 -10.59 -10.65
N VAL A 136 9.57 -10.70 -10.56
CA VAL A 136 8.87 -11.29 -9.42
C VAL A 136 8.25 -12.62 -9.81
N ALA A 137 8.56 -13.67 -9.05
CA ALA A 137 7.84 -14.94 -9.05
C ALA A 137 7.16 -15.09 -7.69
N ASP A 138 5.84 -14.90 -7.63
CA ASP A 138 5.08 -14.89 -6.37
C ASP A 138 3.60 -15.23 -6.59
N MET A 139 2.86 -15.30 -5.50
CA MET A 139 1.40 -15.46 -5.52
C MET A 139 0.70 -14.13 -5.80
N ALA A 140 -0.20 -14.15 -6.78
CA ALA A 140 -1.12 -13.03 -7.03
C ALA A 140 -2.52 -13.36 -6.49
N GLU A 141 -3.10 -12.44 -5.72
CA GLU A 141 -4.53 -12.49 -5.37
C GLU A 141 -5.33 -11.69 -6.41
N VAL A 142 -6.39 -12.31 -6.93
CA VAL A 142 -7.24 -11.73 -7.97
C VAL A 142 -8.69 -11.76 -7.52
N GLU A 143 -9.39 -10.62 -7.61
CA GLU A 143 -10.83 -10.54 -7.40
C GLU A 143 -11.56 -10.35 -8.72
N LEU A 144 -12.57 -11.19 -8.97
CA LEU A 144 -13.38 -11.15 -10.17
C LEU A 144 -14.86 -11.09 -9.84
N ALA A 145 -15.56 -10.10 -10.37
CA ALA A 145 -17.02 -10.09 -10.33
C ALA A 145 -17.55 -11.17 -11.28
N LEU A 146 -18.30 -12.13 -10.74
CA LEU A 146 -18.90 -13.24 -11.47
C LEU A 146 -20.38 -13.36 -11.11
N PRO A 147 -21.27 -13.58 -12.10
CA PRO A 147 -22.72 -13.64 -11.84
C PRO A 147 -23.15 -14.86 -10.99
N LYS A 148 -22.27 -15.87 -10.87
CA LYS A 148 -22.50 -17.09 -10.07
C LYS A 148 -21.17 -17.69 -9.60
N LYS A 149 -21.22 -18.44 -8.48
CA LYS A 149 -20.07 -19.20 -7.97
C LYS A 149 -19.50 -20.09 -9.07
N PRO A 150 -18.18 -19.98 -9.39
CA PRO A 150 -17.56 -20.84 -10.40
C PRO A 150 -17.52 -22.29 -9.89
N LYS A 151 -17.66 -23.25 -10.81
CA LYS A 151 -17.52 -24.70 -10.51
C LYS A 151 -16.06 -25.06 -10.20
N GLY A 152 -15.13 -24.29 -10.74
CA GLY A 152 -13.70 -24.41 -10.54
C GLY A 152 -12.97 -23.27 -11.23
N ILE A 153 -11.69 -23.12 -10.92
CA ILE A 153 -10.83 -22.14 -11.53
C ILE A 153 -9.65 -22.85 -12.20
N THR A 154 -9.35 -22.44 -13.42
CA THR A 154 -8.12 -22.85 -14.13
C THR A 154 -7.48 -21.59 -14.69
N VAL A 155 -6.18 -21.43 -14.48
CA VAL A 155 -5.43 -20.25 -14.95
C VAL A 155 -4.32 -20.67 -15.91
N TYR A 156 -4.10 -19.87 -16.94
CA TYR A 156 -3.02 -20.05 -17.89
C TYR A 156 -2.18 -18.77 -17.97
N ASP A 157 -0.87 -18.94 -18.06
CA ASP A 157 0.09 -17.84 -18.22
C ASP A 157 0.04 -17.24 -19.66
N MET A 158 0.86 -16.22 -19.89
CA MET A 158 1.00 -15.53 -21.18
C MET A 158 1.41 -16.49 -22.32
N ASN A 159 2.03 -17.62 -22.02
CA ASN A 159 2.46 -18.65 -22.98
C ASN A 159 1.43 -19.76 -23.17
N GLY A 160 0.29 -19.67 -22.48
CA GLY A 160 -0.78 -20.68 -22.51
C GLY A 160 -0.49 -21.94 -21.69
N ARG A 161 0.51 -21.89 -20.78
CA ARG A 161 0.80 -22.99 -19.84
C ARG A 161 -0.09 -22.84 -18.62
N LYS A 162 -0.66 -23.96 -18.17
CA LYS A 162 -1.47 -23.99 -16.96
C LYS A 162 -0.58 -23.67 -15.76
N VAL A 163 -1.03 -22.73 -14.91
CA VAL A 163 -0.40 -22.39 -13.63
C VAL A 163 -1.28 -22.84 -12.48
N ALA A 164 -0.66 -23.06 -11.32
CA ALA A 164 -1.40 -23.44 -10.12
C ALA A 164 -2.30 -22.27 -9.66
N ALA A 165 -3.54 -22.60 -9.28
CA ALA A 165 -4.53 -21.61 -8.84
C ALA A 165 -5.52 -22.22 -7.85
N GLN A 166 -5.98 -21.42 -6.90
CA GLN A 166 -6.86 -21.82 -5.80
C GLN A 166 -7.99 -20.81 -5.65
N LEU A 167 -9.24 -21.27 -5.54
CA LEU A 167 -10.37 -20.42 -5.21
C LEU A 167 -10.39 -20.18 -3.67
N LEU A 168 -10.20 -18.95 -3.24
CA LEU A 168 -10.19 -18.57 -1.83
C LEU A 168 -11.61 -18.39 -1.28
N SER A 169 -12.45 -17.67 -2.03
CA SER A 169 -13.84 -17.38 -1.61
C SER A 169 -14.71 -16.96 -2.77
N TYR A 170 -16.03 -17.08 -2.58
CA TYR A 170 -17.03 -16.43 -3.42
C TYR A 170 -18.12 -15.86 -2.50
N VAL A 171 -18.21 -14.55 -2.45
CA VAL A 171 -19.15 -13.80 -1.61
C VAL A 171 -19.69 -12.62 -2.41
N ASP A 172 -20.96 -12.36 -2.35
CA ASP A 172 -21.63 -11.20 -2.99
C ASP A 172 -21.27 -10.99 -4.47
N GLY A 173 -21.23 -12.10 -5.22
CA GLY A 173 -20.89 -12.05 -6.65
C GLY A 173 -19.39 -11.86 -6.96
N LYS A 174 -18.54 -11.87 -5.97
CA LYS A 174 -17.08 -11.70 -6.09
C LYS A 174 -16.34 -13.00 -5.78
N ALA A 175 -15.57 -13.49 -6.74
CA ALA A 175 -14.66 -14.61 -6.57
C ALA A 175 -13.26 -14.10 -6.28
N ARG A 176 -12.67 -14.50 -5.15
CA ARG A 176 -11.26 -14.27 -4.84
C ARG A 176 -10.47 -15.53 -5.11
N LEU A 177 -9.40 -15.40 -5.86
CA LEU A 177 -8.52 -16.52 -6.21
C LEU A 177 -7.06 -16.15 -5.92
N LEU A 178 -6.28 -17.19 -5.62
CA LEU A 178 -4.82 -17.14 -5.51
C LEU A 178 -4.24 -17.87 -6.70
N MET A 179 -3.19 -17.37 -7.31
CA MET A 179 -2.51 -18.00 -8.42
C MET A 179 -1.01 -17.72 -8.40
N GLU A 180 -0.22 -18.67 -8.88
CA GLU A 180 1.19 -18.42 -9.17
C GLU A 180 1.34 -17.48 -10.36
N ALA A 181 2.25 -16.53 -10.24
CA ALA A 181 2.54 -15.57 -11.29
C ALA A 181 4.04 -15.28 -11.38
N VAL A 182 4.50 -15.08 -12.61
CA VAL A 182 5.86 -14.59 -12.90
C VAL A 182 5.73 -13.37 -13.79
N LEU A 183 6.25 -12.24 -13.32
CA LEU A 183 6.20 -10.97 -14.03
C LEU A 183 7.59 -10.36 -14.18
N PRO A 184 7.91 -9.78 -15.34
CA PRO A 184 9.18 -9.08 -15.53
C PRO A 184 9.27 -7.81 -14.65
N ALA A 185 10.47 -7.26 -14.54
CA ALA A 185 10.75 -6.02 -13.83
C ALA A 185 9.95 -4.85 -14.43
N THR A 186 9.37 -3.99 -13.59
CA THR A 186 8.53 -2.84 -13.99
C THR A 186 7.62 -3.25 -15.16
N GLY A 187 6.83 -4.31 -14.92
CA GLY A 187 6.26 -5.07 -16.03
C GLY A 187 4.83 -5.51 -15.86
N TYR A 188 4.29 -6.00 -16.97
CA TYR A 188 2.90 -6.41 -17.13
C TYR A 188 2.82 -7.78 -17.77
N ALA A 189 1.84 -8.60 -17.38
CA ALA A 189 1.55 -9.87 -18.00
C ALA A 189 0.05 -10.18 -18.04
N VAL A 190 -0.42 -10.79 -19.12
CA VAL A 190 -1.81 -11.17 -19.33
C VAL A 190 -2.01 -12.64 -18.96
N TYR A 191 -2.90 -12.90 -18.01
CA TYR A 191 -3.30 -14.24 -17.60
C TYR A 191 -4.72 -14.55 -18.06
N ASP A 192 -4.96 -15.85 -18.38
CA ASP A 192 -6.27 -16.37 -18.85
C ASP A 192 -6.95 -17.11 -17.69
N VAL A 193 -7.91 -16.48 -17.04
CA VAL A 193 -8.68 -17.07 -15.95
C VAL A 193 -9.95 -17.71 -16.49
N ARG A 194 -10.12 -19.01 -16.31
CA ARG A 194 -11.29 -19.78 -16.74
C ARG A 194 -12.07 -20.27 -15.54
N THR A 195 -13.38 -20.07 -15.56
CA THR A 195 -14.32 -20.47 -14.51
C THR A 195 -14.84 -21.92 -14.68
N SER A 196 -14.11 -22.72 -15.44
CA SER A 196 -14.40 -24.14 -15.70
C SER A 196 -13.28 -25.02 -15.12
N GLY A 197 -13.62 -26.18 -14.65
CA GLY A 197 -12.72 -27.14 -14.02
C GLY A 197 -13.31 -27.66 -12.71
N LEU A 198 -12.62 -28.56 -12.06
CA LEU A 198 -12.92 -29.02 -10.72
C LEU A 198 -11.95 -28.29 -9.77
N SER A 199 -12.47 -27.47 -8.89
CA SER A 199 -11.72 -26.92 -7.76
C SER A 199 -12.45 -27.31 -6.50
N ALA A 200 -11.76 -27.93 -5.57
CA ALA A 200 -12.30 -28.13 -4.23
C ALA A 200 -12.53 -26.77 -3.56
N ASP A 201 -13.57 -26.66 -2.75
CA ASP A 201 -13.68 -25.54 -1.82
C ASP A 201 -12.56 -25.71 -0.80
N THR A 202 -11.65 -24.76 -0.74
CA THR A 202 -10.47 -24.83 0.14
C THR A 202 -10.78 -24.35 1.55
N ARG A 203 -11.97 -23.79 1.79
CA ARG A 203 -12.41 -23.38 3.12
C ARG A 203 -12.80 -24.59 3.94
N VAL A 204 -12.22 -24.67 5.11
CA VAL A 204 -12.46 -25.72 6.10
C VAL A 204 -12.70 -25.08 7.47
N SER A 205 -13.15 -25.87 8.42
CA SER A 205 -13.25 -25.45 9.82
C SER A 205 -12.98 -26.65 10.70
N VAL A 206 -11.69 -26.96 10.87
CA VAL A 206 -11.22 -28.13 11.62
C VAL A 206 -10.26 -27.67 12.70
N ASN A 207 -10.46 -28.17 13.93
CA ASN A 207 -9.50 -27.92 15.00
C ASN A 207 -8.15 -28.56 14.63
N ALA A 208 -7.11 -27.76 14.65
CA ALA A 208 -5.76 -28.21 14.31
C ALA A 208 -4.72 -27.42 15.10
N ASN A 209 -3.63 -28.06 15.43
CA ASN A 209 -2.45 -27.44 16.05
C ASN A 209 -1.18 -27.67 15.24
N THR A 210 -1.31 -28.12 14.01
CA THR A 210 -0.19 -28.35 13.08
C THR A 210 -0.52 -27.75 11.73
N LEU A 211 0.51 -27.29 11.04
CA LEU A 211 0.43 -26.81 9.65
C LEU A 211 1.71 -27.22 8.92
N GLU A 212 1.57 -27.68 7.68
CA GLU A 212 2.71 -28.21 6.93
C GLU A 212 2.60 -27.90 5.43
N ASN A 213 3.73 -27.54 4.83
CA ASN A 213 3.92 -27.46 3.37
C ASN A 213 5.18 -28.26 2.93
N SER A 214 5.63 -28.09 1.71
CA SER A 214 6.83 -28.76 1.20
C SER A 214 8.12 -28.39 1.94
N VAL A 215 8.20 -27.20 2.55
CA VAL A 215 9.42 -26.65 3.21
C VAL A 215 9.31 -26.72 4.73
N TYR A 216 8.21 -26.29 5.31
CA TYR A 216 8.07 -26.14 6.76
C TYR A 216 7.02 -27.07 7.35
N LYS A 217 7.27 -27.47 8.62
CA LYS A 217 6.27 -28.09 9.50
C LYS A 217 6.21 -27.30 10.81
N ILE A 218 5.02 -26.83 11.16
CA ILE A 218 4.75 -26.02 12.34
C ILE A 218 3.90 -26.82 13.33
N THR A 219 4.24 -26.78 14.63
CA THR A 219 3.46 -27.36 15.71
C THR A 219 3.24 -26.32 16.79
N LEU A 220 2.00 -26.18 17.25
CA LEU A 220 1.60 -25.26 18.30
C LEU A 220 1.25 -26.01 19.58
N ASP A 221 1.45 -25.37 20.72
CA ASP A 221 0.97 -25.85 22.02
C ASP A 221 -0.52 -25.49 22.24
N LYS A 222 -1.05 -25.85 23.43
CA LYS A 222 -2.45 -25.54 23.81
C LYS A 222 -2.74 -24.05 23.96
N LYS A 223 -1.71 -23.22 24.12
CA LYS A 223 -1.82 -21.76 24.19
C LYS A 223 -1.84 -21.12 22.79
N GLY A 224 -1.65 -21.93 21.74
CA GLY A 224 -1.52 -21.44 20.37
C GLY A 224 -0.18 -20.74 20.10
N ASP A 225 0.86 -21.06 20.87
CA ASP A 225 2.23 -20.61 20.66
C ASP A 225 3.00 -21.68 19.89
N ILE A 226 3.90 -21.28 18.98
CA ILE A 226 4.64 -22.24 18.14
C ILE A 226 5.81 -22.82 18.94
N ILE A 227 5.74 -24.12 19.23
CA ILE A 227 6.76 -24.85 19.99
C ILE A 227 7.74 -25.61 19.10
N SER A 228 7.41 -25.78 17.81
CA SER A 228 8.29 -26.38 16.81
C SER A 228 8.02 -25.74 15.45
N LEU A 229 9.07 -25.35 14.80
CA LEU A 229 9.11 -24.87 13.43
C LEU A 229 10.28 -25.57 12.73
N PHE A 230 9.97 -26.66 12.05
CA PHE A 230 10.98 -27.49 11.42
C PHE A 230 11.12 -27.16 9.92
N ASP A 231 12.33 -26.73 9.54
CA ASP A 231 12.73 -26.57 8.15
C ASP A 231 13.12 -27.94 7.59
N LYS A 232 12.23 -28.53 6.80
CA LYS A 232 12.42 -29.86 6.21
C LYS A 232 13.50 -29.88 5.14
N LYS A 233 13.70 -28.77 4.42
CA LYS A 233 14.70 -28.64 3.37
C LYS A 233 16.13 -28.69 3.93
N ASN A 234 16.31 -28.05 5.08
CA ASN A 234 17.62 -27.93 5.73
C ASN A 234 17.77 -28.88 6.94
N GLY A 235 16.72 -29.61 7.32
CA GLY A 235 16.72 -30.51 8.47
C GLY A 235 16.94 -29.78 9.81
N LYS A 236 16.41 -28.57 9.97
CA LYS A 236 16.66 -27.68 11.10
C LYS A 236 15.38 -27.42 11.91
N GLU A 237 15.46 -27.59 13.24
CA GLU A 237 14.46 -27.02 14.15
C GLU A 237 14.84 -25.55 14.43
N LEU A 238 13.90 -24.64 14.19
CA LEU A 238 14.15 -23.19 14.28
C LEU A 238 13.77 -22.60 15.62
N VAL A 239 12.90 -23.26 16.40
CA VAL A 239 12.52 -22.80 17.75
C VAL A 239 13.53 -23.30 18.78
N LYS A 240 14.02 -22.42 19.63
CA LYS A 240 14.92 -22.77 20.74
C LYS A 240 14.23 -23.78 21.68
N PRO A 241 14.86 -24.90 22.04
CA PRO A 241 14.28 -25.89 22.95
C PRO A 241 13.73 -25.29 24.26
N GLY A 242 12.50 -25.63 24.60
CA GLY A 242 11.81 -25.12 25.77
C GLY A 242 11.27 -23.70 25.69
N LYS A 243 11.38 -23.06 24.51
CA LYS A 243 10.78 -21.75 24.21
C LYS A 243 9.71 -21.88 23.11
N SER A 244 9.03 -20.77 22.81
CA SER A 244 8.02 -20.72 21.72
C SER A 244 8.04 -19.38 21.00
N ILE A 245 7.78 -19.39 19.69
CA ILE A 245 7.46 -18.18 18.92
C ILE A 245 6.03 -17.80 19.29
N ARG A 246 5.80 -16.54 19.69
CA ARG A 246 4.52 -16.09 20.24
C ARG A 246 4.25 -14.60 20.05
N LEU A 247 3.01 -14.21 20.28
CA LEU A 247 2.67 -12.83 20.62
C LEU A 247 2.99 -12.64 22.11
N ALA A 248 3.98 -11.80 22.39
CA ALA A 248 4.50 -11.54 23.74
C ALA A 248 3.90 -10.23 24.26
N LEU A 249 3.10 -10.32 25.33
CA LEU A 249 2.40 -9.17 25.93
C LEU A 249 3.14 -8.69 27.18
N PHE A 250 3.56 -7.45 27.18
CA PHE A 250 4.12 -6.74 28.33
C PHE A 250 2.99 -5.92 28.97
N THR A 251 2.65 -6.23 30.22
CA THR A 251 1.45 -5.69 30.91
C THR A 251 1.74 -4.50 31.83
N GLN A 252 2.95 -4.00 31.84
CA GLN A 252 3.38 -2.83 32.62
C GLN A 252 4.29 -1.99 31.74
N ASN A 253 3.69 -1.22 30.87
CA ASN A 253 4.36 -0.36 29.90
C ASN A 253 4.36 1.09 30.43
N LYS A 254 5.24 1.34 31.38
CA LYS A 254 5.36 2.63 32.05
C LYS A 254 6.03 3.67 31.18
N SER A 255 5.85 4.93 31.57
CA SER A 255 6.57 6.08 31.04
C SER A 255 7.08 6.92 32.21
N TYR A 256 8.20 7.64 32.01
CA TYR A 256 8.68 8.59 33.00
C TYR A 256 7.99 9.95 32.82
N MET A 257 7.91 10.44 31.57
CA MET A 257 7.47 11.81 31.31
C MET A 257 6.67 11.93 30.00
N TRP A 258 7.03 11.19 28.95
CA TRP A 258 6.49 11.36 27.60
C TRP A 258 5.92 10.04 27.06
N PRO A 259 4.69 9.67 27.42
CA PRO A 259 4.18 8.31 27.22
C PRO A 259 4.28 7.79 25.77
N ALA A 260 3.87 8.57 24.79
CA ALA A 260 3.94 8.14 23.38
C ALA A 260 5.37 8.01 22.85
N TRP A 261 6.32 8.73 23.45
CA TRP A 261 7.70 8.79 23.01
C TRP A 261 8.58 7.69 23.64
N GLU A 262 8.13 7.12 24.74
CA GLU A 262 8.96 6.27 25.61
C GLU A 262 8.49 4.82 25.59
N ILE A 263 9.42 3.91 25.33
CA ILE A 263 9.37 2.51 25.77
C ILE A 263 10.58 2.32 26.67
N LEU A 264 10.35 2.09 27.96
CA LEU A 264 11.44 2.04 28.90
C LEU A 264 12.13 0.68 28.91
N LYS A 265 13.46 0.69 29.15
CA LYS A 265 14.23 -0.54 29.28
C LYS A 265 13.67 -1.46 30.34
N GLU A 266 13.23 -0.92 31.48
CA GLU A 266 12.58 -1.72 32.54
C GLU A 266 11.31 -2.44 32.10
N THR A 267 10.60 -1.92 31.08
CA THR A 267 9.47 -2.63 30.44
C THR A 267 9.99 -3.78 29.58
N ILE A 268 11.03 -3.54 28.79
CA ILE A 268 11.63 -4.53 27.88
C ILE A 268 12.32 -5.67 28.63
N ASP A 269 12.91 -5.40 29.79
CA ASP A 269 13.59 -6.39 30.65
C ASP A 269 12.64 -7.32 31.39
N ARG A 270 11.34 -7.01 31.44
CA ARG A 270 10.34 -7.90 32.08
C ARG A 270 10.10 -9.12 31.23
N GLU A 271 9.78 -10.24 31.89
CA GLU A 271 9.29 -11.43 31.18
C GLU A 271 7.86 -11.17 30.67
N PRO A 272 7.63 -11.21 29.35
CA PRO A 272 6.28 -11.01 28.80
C PRO A 272 5.41 -12.24 29.02
N VAL A 273 4.10 -12.03 29.06
CA VAL A 273 3.13 -13.12 29.19
C VAL A 273 2.64 -13.57 27.81
N SER A 274 2.30 -14.86 27.68
CA SER A 274 1.55 -15.38 26.55
C SER A 274 0.06 -15.07 26.71
N ILE A 275 -0.61 -14.76 25.62
CA ILE A 275 -2.07 -14.55 25.59
C ILE A 275 -2.74 -15.92 25.59
N THR A 276 -3.55 -16.23 26.61
CA THR A 276 -4.04 -17.59 26.87
C THR A 276 -5.54 -17.71 27.09
N GLU A 277 -6.29 -16.61 27.04
CA GLU A 277 -7.73 -16.62 27.22
C GLU A 277 -8.43 -17.00 25.91
N ASP A 278 -9.47 -17.84 26.02
CA ASP A 278 -10.36 -18.25 24.91
C ASP A 278 -9.62 -18.77 23.67
N VAL A 279 -8.54 -19.50 23.85
CA VAL A 279 -7.69 -19.98 22.74
C VAL A 279 -8.46 -20.96 21.85
N LYS A 280 -8.56 -20.59 20.58
CA LYS A 280 -9.15 -21.43 19.54
C LYS A 280 -8.21 -21.51 18.35
N MET A 281 -7.90 -22.72 17.92
CA MET A 281 -7.06 -22.99 16.75
C MET A 281 -7.89 -23.71 15.69
N THR A 282 -8.03 -23.09 14.53
CA THR A 282 -8.86 -23.61 13.45
C THR A 282 -8.13 -23.56 12.12
N LEU A 283 -7.94 -24.69 11.46
CA LEU A 283 -7.56 -24.71 10.06
C LEU A 283 -8.76 -24.14 9.27
N VAL A 284 -8.58 -22.98 8.64
CA VAL A 284 -9.64 -22.24 7.95
C VAL A 284 -9.53 -22.35 6.42
N GLU A 285 -8.36 -22.76 5.95
CA GLU A 285 -8.07 -22.95 4.54
C GLU A 285 -7.08 -24.11 4.37
N ASP A 286 -7.44 -25.08 3.50
CA ASP A 286 -6.61 -26.23 3.15
C ASP A 286 -6.60 -26.41 1.64
N GLY A 287 -5.77 -25.63 0.96
CA GLY A 287 -5.65 -25.61 -0.48
C GLY A 287 -4.30 -26.11 -0.97
N GLU A 288 -4.22 -26.35 -2.27
CA GLU A 288 -2.98 -26.79 -2.92
C GLU A 288 -1.89 -25.71 -2.94
N LEU A 289 -2.27 -24.42 -2.98
CA LEU A 289 -1.31 -23.31 -3.00
C LEU A 289 -1.13 -22.67 -1.63
N ARG A 290 -2.19 -22.63 -0.83
CA ARG A 290 -2.13 -22.02 0.50
C ARG A 290 -2.94 -22.81 1.51
N LYS A 291 -2.35 -23.00 2.68
CA LYS A 291 -3.04 -23.46 3.89
C LYS A 291 -2.99 -22.35 4.92
N SER A 292 -4.05 -22.19 5.72
CA SER A 292 -4.15 -21.16 6.74
C SER A 292 -4.74 -21.69 8.04
N LEU A 293 -3.96 -21.55 9.12
CA LEU A 293 -4.38 -21.86 10.48
C LEU A 293 -4.68 -20.54 11.21
N CYS A 294 -5.91 -20.34 11.66
CA CYS A 294 -6.33 -19.21 12.47
C CYS A 294 -6.19 -19.56 13.95
N ILE A 295 -5.47 -18.73 14.68
CA ILE A 295 -5.38 -18.77 16.15
C ILE A 295 -6.14 -17.54 16.65
N GLU A 296 -7.22 -17.78 17.38
CA GLU A 296 -8.02 -16.75 18.04
C GLU A 296 -7.74 -16.81 19.54
N LYS A 297 -7.44 -15.66 20.16
CA LYS A 297 -7.12 -15.51 21.59
C LYS A 297 -7.73 -14.21 22.10
N ARG A 298 -7.93 -14.13 23.43
CA ARG A 298 -8.33 -12.91 24.12
C ARG A 298 -7.38 -12.54 25.26
N TYR A 299 -7.35 -11.25 25.55
CA TYR A 299 -6.80 -10.72 26.78
C TYR A 299 -7.62 -9.49 27.17
N GLY A 300 -8.40 -9.62 28.25
CA GLY A 300 -9.39 -8.62 28.60
C GLY A 300 -10.40 -8.38 27.44
N GLU A 301 -10.59 -7.13 27.04
CA GLU A 301 -11.49 -6.78 25.94
C GLU A 301 -10.84 -6.96 24.54
N SER A 302 -9.53 -7.15 24.48
CA SER A 302 -8.82 -7.29 23.20
C SER A 302 -9.01 -8.67 22.58
N LEU A 303 -9.20 -8.69 21.26
CA LEU A 303 -9.29 -9.89 20.45
C LEU A 303 -8.11 -9.96 19.48
N PHE A 304 -7.43 -11.09 19.49
CA PHE A 304 -6.30 -11.38 18.61
C PHE A 304 -6.66 -12.51 17.67
N LYS A 305 -6.58 -12.29 16.38
CA LYS A 305 -6.67 -13.32 15.34
C LYS A 305 -5.38 -13.33 14.56
N GLN A 306 -4.64 -14.40 14.64
CA GLN A 306 -3.42 -14.61 13.87
C GLN A 306 -3.63 -15.75 12.89
N TYR A 307 -3.40 -15.47 11.61
CA TYR A 307 -3.45 -16.47 10.55
C TYR A 307 -2.02 -16.85 10.16
N ILE A 308 -1.60 -18.04 10.51
CA ILE A 308 -0.35 -18.61 10.01
C ILE A 308 -0.64 -19.21 8.66
N ARG A 309 0.04 -18.70 7.63
CA ARG A 309 -0.15 -19.09 6.24
C ARG A 309 1.12 -19.74 5.68
N LEU A 310 0.98 -20.97 5.20
CA LEU A 310 1.99 -21.67 4.45
C LEU A 310 1.56 -21.80 2.99
N TYR A 311 2.52 -21.64 2.09
CA TYR A 311 2.31 -21.67 0.65
C TYR A 311 3.10 -22.83 0.05
N GLU A 312 2.72 -23.24 -1.16
CA GLU A 312 3.54 -24.05 -2.06
C GLU A 312 4.14 -23.19 -3.17
N GLY A 313 4.89 -23.77 -4.08
CA GLY A 313 5.47 -23.08 -5.24
C GLY A 313 6.47 -21.99 -4.88
N SER A 314 6.37 -20.87 -5.56
CA SER A 314 7.32 -19.75 -5.48
C SER A 314 7.45 -19.10 -4.09
N ARG A 315 6.44 -19.29 -3.22
CA ARG A 315 6.40 -18.74 -1.86
C ARG A 315 6.58 -19.82 -0.77
N ALA A 316 6.95 -21.03 -1.13
CA ALA A 316 6.98 -22.15 -0.18
C ALA A 316 7.96 -21.95 0.99
N ASP A 317 9.00 -21.17 0.81
CA ASP A 317 10.06 -20.89 1.79
C ASP A 317 9.80 -19.66 2.68
N ARG A 318 8.56 -19.11 2.66
CA ARG A 318 8.13 -17.99 3.51
C ARG A 318 6.88 -18.37 4.31
N ILE A 319 6.89 -18.05 5.59
CA ILE A 319 5.76 -18.19 6.50
C ILE A 319 5.18 -16.81 6.74
N ASP A 320 3.92 -16.59 6.39
CA ASP A 320 3.25 -15.32 6.66
C ASP A 320 2.39 -15.42 7.92
N PHE A 321 2.52 -14.43 8.80
CA PHE A 321 1.69 -14.23 9.98
C PHE A 321 0.83 -12.99 9.73
N TYR A 322 -0.37 -13.19 9.20
CA TYR A 322 -1.34 -12.12 9.06
C TYR A 322 -2.13 -11.96 10.36
N ASN A 323 -2.17 -10.76 10.88
CA ASN A 323 -2.79 -10.46 12.16
C ASN A 323 -3.96 -9.50 11.99
N GLU A 324 -5.05 -9.78 12.67
CA GLU A 324 -6.19 -8.90 12.93
C GLU A 324 -6.32 -8.75 14.45
N VAL A 325 -6.14 -7.54 14.96
CA VAL A 325 -6.11 -7.28 16.40
C VAL A 325 -7.09 -6.16 16.74
N ASP A 326 -8.14 -6.47 17.48
CA ASP A 326 -8.97 -5.47 18.12
C ASP A 326 -8.30 -5.10 19.47
N TRP A 327 -7.48 -4.04 19.43
CA TRP A 327 -6.66 -3.64 20.57
C TRP A 327 -7.40 -2.70 21.50
N GLN A 328 -7.50 -3.07 22.80
CA GLN A 328 -8.22 -2.32 23.83
C GLN A 328 -7.45 -2.36 25.17
N LEU A 329 -6.12 -2.41 25.12
CA LEU A 329 -5.26 -2.48 26.32
C LEU A 329 -4.49 -1.19 26.52
N SER A 330 -4.69 -0.56 27.65
CA SER A 330 -3.80 0.48 28.20
C SER A 330 -2.65 -0.15 28.98
N ASN A 331 -1.58 0.62 29.20
CA ASN A 331 -0.40 0.18 29.95
C ASN A 331 0.14 -1.17 29.44
N ALA A 332 0.22 -1.31 28.11
CA ALA A 332 0.59 -2.55 27.45
C ALA A 332 1.47 -2.33 26.21
N LEU A 333 2.37 -3.28 25.98
CA LEU A 333 3.22 -3.35 24.80
C LEU A 333 3.12 -4.76 24.20
N LEU A 334 2.87 -4.86 22.92
CA LEU A 334 2.77 -6.12 22.18
C LEU A 334 3.96 -6.29 21.25
N LYS A 335 4.63 -7.45 21.35
CA LYS A 335 5.70 -7.83 20.42
C LYS A 335 5.46 -9.22 19.82
N ALA A 336 5.98 -9.46 18.63
CA ALA A 336 6.22 -10.80 18.12
C ALA A 336 7.61 -11.25 18.58
N GLU A 337 7.68 -12.36 19.32
CA GLU A 337 8.91 -12.88 19.92
C GLU A 337 9.35 -14.15 19.21
N PHE A 338 10.61 -14.16 18.76
CA PHE A 338 11.23 -15.25 18.01
C PHE A 338 12.47 -15.77 18.74
N PRO A 339 12.31 -16.68 19.72
CA PRO A 339 13.42 -17.38 20.35
C PRO A 339 13.94 -18.50 19.43
N LEU A 340 15.01 -18.21 18.69
CA LEU A 340 15.53 -19.07 17.62
C LEU A 340 16.56 -20.07 18.14
N ASN A 341 16.60 -21.25 17.54
CA ASN A 341 17.60 -22.29 17.81
C ASN A 341 18.93 -22.04 17.10
N MET A 342 19.39 -20.81 17.21
CA MET A 342 20.70 -20.34 16.73
C MET A 342 21.17 -19.21 17.63
N ALA A 343 22.47 -18.94 17.66
CA ALA A 343 23.03 -17.94 18.54
C ALA A 343 24.02 -17.02 17.82
N ASN A 344 23.81 -15.74 18.01
CA ASN A 344 24.75 -14.70 17.64
C ASN A 344 24.58 -13.50 18.58
N THR A 345 25.67 -12.88 18.99
CA THR A 345 25.65 -11.64 19.78
C THR A 345 25.13 -10.45 18.98
N GLU A 346 25.14 -10.54 17.64
CA GLU A 346 24.67 -9.49 16.74
C GLU A 346 23.56 -10.01 15.82
N ALA A 347 22.68 -9.12 15.41
CA ALA A 347 21.74 -9.31 14.32
C ALA A 347 21.94 -8.20 13.27
N THR A 348 21.49 -8.46 12.04
CA THR A 348 21.54 -7.46 10.95
C THR A 348 20.16 -6.84 10.77
N TYR A 349 20.11 -5.53 10.65
CA TYR A 349 18.88 -4.74 10.51
C TYR A 349 18.91 -3.92 9.23
N ASP A 350 17.79 -3.90 8.52
CA ASP A 350 17.59 -3.10 7.33
C ASP A 350 17.37 -1.62 7.67
N LEU A 351 18.05 -0.73 6.96
CA LEU A 351 17.91 0.72 7.09
C LEU A 351 17.17 1.36 5.90
N GLY A 352 16.59 0.54 5.01
CA GLY A 352 15.99 1.00 3.76
C GLY A 352 17.03 1.22 2.67
N LEU A 353 18.14 1.87 2.98
CA LEU A 353 19.33 2.00 2.14
C LEU A 353 20.53 1.49 2.93
N GLY A 354 20.90 0.24 2.71
CA GLY A 354 21.92 -0.45 3.48
C GLY A 354 21.38 -1.21 4.68
N SER A 355 22.28 -1.74 5.46
CA SER A 355 21.99 -2.50 6.67
C SER A 355 23.05 -2.28 7.71
N VAL A 356 22.70 -2.46 8.97
CA VAL A 356 23.61 -2.30 10.12
C VAL A 356 23.57 -3.55 10.99
N ARG A 357 24.69 -3.87 11.65
CA ARG A 357 24.73 -4.87 12.72
C ARG A 357 24.60 -4.19 14.06
N ARG A 358 23.76 -4.75 14.91
CA ARG A 358 23.61 -4.31 16.31
C ARG A 358 23.64 -5.51 17.24
N GLY A 359 24.18 -5.28 18.44
CA GLY A 359 24.30 -6.29 19.48
C GLY A 359 23.00 -6.57 20.23
N ASN A 360 23.13 -7.33 21.33
CA ASN A 360 22.05 -7.50 22.31
C ASN A 360 21.73 -6.17 22.99
N ASN A 361 20.53 -6.10 23.61
CA ASN A 361 20.06 -4.92 24.33
C ASN A 361 21.12 -4.38 25.31
N THR A 362 21.29 -3.06 25.30
CA THR A 362 22.15 -2.31 26.22
C THR A 362 21.31 -1.29 26.98
N GLU A 363 21.93 -0.48 27.84
CA GLU A 363 21.24 0.58 28.56
C GLU A 363 20.70 1.70 27.63
N THR A 364 21.27 1.86 26.45
CA THR A 364 20.92 2.93 25.50
C THR A 364 20.36 2.42 24.17
N ALA A 365 20.59 1.15 23.82
CA ALA A 365 20.09 0.54 22.58
C ALA A 365 19.36 -0.75 22.92
N TYR A 366 18.09 -0.65 23.28
CA TYR A 366 17.21 -1.75 23.70
C TYR A 366 15.86 -1.76 22.98
N GLU A 367 15.56 -0.74 22.22
CA GLU A 367 14.51 -0.64 21.21
C GLU A 367 15.12 0.11 20.04
N VAL A 368 15.33 -0.57 18.92
CA VAL A 368 16.06 -0.06 17.78
C VAL A 368 15.21 -0.10 16.53
N TYR A 369 15.57 0.74 15.58
CA TYR A 369 14.83 0.89 14.34
C TYR A 369 15.31 -0.08 13.26
N ALA A 370 14.38 -0.62 12.47
CA ALA A 370 14.64 -1.20 11.15
C ALA A 370 13.43 -1.03 10.22
N GLN A 371 13.68 -1.02 8.88
CA GLN A 371 12.63 -0.80 7.87
C GLN A 371 11.84 -2.08 7.57
N TYR A 372 12.36 -2.93 6.72
CA TYR A 372 11.60 -4.07 6.18
C TYR A 372 11.93 -5.39 6.86
N TRP A 373 13.14 -5.54 7.40
CA TRP A 373 13.58 -6.82 7.94
C TRP A 373 14.67 -6.70 9.02
N ALA A 374 14.77 -7.75 9.82
CA ALA A 374 15.91 -8.05 10.66
C ALA A 374 16.29 -9.52 10.51
N ASP A 375 17.58 -9.85 10.62
CA ASP A 375 18.12 -11.19 10.42
C ASP A 375 18.98 -11.62 11.58
N LEU A 376 18.78 -12.85 12.04
CA LEU A 376 19.67 -13.54 12.95
C LEU A 376 20.31 -14.74 12.24
N THR A 377 21.54 -14.58 11.79
CA THR A 377 22.38 -15.66 11.28
C THR A 377 23.27 -16.17 12.41
N ASP A 378 23.45 -17.48 12.55
CA ASP A 378 24.31 -18.06 13.57
C ASP A 378 25.77 -17.59 13.43
N ARG A 379 26.56 -17.71 14.52
CA ARG A 379 27.97 -17.27 14.52
C ARG A 379 28.83 -18.01 13.50
N SER A 380 28.46 -19.22 13.14
CA SER A 380 29.18 -20.01 12.13
C SER A 380 28.87 -19.62 10.70
N GLY A 381 27.81 -18.82 10.48
CA GLY A 381 27.33 -18.47 9.15
C GLY A 381 26.69 -19.62 8.39
N ASN A 382 26.29 -20.70 9.06
CA ASN A 382 25.75 -21.89 8.41
C ASN A 382 24.24 -21.83 8.17
N TYR A 383 23.53 -21.07 9.00
CA TYR A 383 22.07 -20.95 8.92
C TYR A 383 21.61 -19.64 9.57
N GLY A 384 20.52 -19.06 9.03
CA GLY A 384 19.91 -17.87 9.59
C GLY A 384 18.39 -17.84 9.38
N VAL A 385 17.76 -16.89 10.05
CA VAL A 385 16.34 -16.58 9.95
C VAL A 385 16.17 -15.09 9.80
N SER A 386 15.55 -14.68 8.69
CA SER A 386 15.11 -13.32 8.47
C SER A 386 13.64 -13.16 8.88
N VAL A 387 13.32 -12.12 9.63
CA VAL A 387 11.96 -11.70 9.96
C VAL A 387 11.64 -10.44 9.16
N LEU A 388 10.59 -10.51 8.33
CA LEU A 388 10.14 -9.44 7.44
C LEU A 388 8.88 -8.81 8.01
N ASN A 389 8.57 -7.56 7.65
CA ASN A 389 7.32 -6.90 8.05
C ASN A 389 6.79 -5.92 7.01
N ASP A 390 5.52 -5.53 7.14
CA ASP A 390 4.85 -4.60 6.23
C ASP A 390 4.63 -3.18 6.79
N SER A 391 4.85 -2.93 8.08
CA SER A 391 4.61 -1.61 8.68
C SER A 391 5.10 -1.45 10.13
N LYS A 392 6.05 -2.26 10.58
CA LYS A 392 6.58 -2.24 11.95
C LYS A 392 8.06 -1.90 11.95
N TYR A 393 8.49 -1.06 12.88
CA TYR A 393 9.82 -0.44 12.84
C TYR A 393 10.63 -0.62 14.12
N GLY A 394 9.98 -0.92 15.26
CA GLY A 394 10.65 -1.12 16.53
C GLY A 394 11.11 -2.57 16.72
N TRP A 395 12.35 -2.74 17.14
CA TRP A 395 12.98 -4.06 17.34
C TRP A 395 13.81 -4.08 18.59
N ASP A 396 13.95 -5.27 19.18
CA ASP A 396 14.93 -5.50 20.21
C ASP A 396 15.49 -6.94 20.18
N LYS A 397 16.63 -7.11 20.82
CA LYS A 397 17.35 -8.38 20.88
C LYS A 397 17.82 -8.60 22.31
N PRO A 398 17.01 -9.29 23.18
CA PRO A 398 17.31 -9.41 24.60
C PRO A 398 18.48 -10.36 24.90
N ASP A 399 18.74 -11.32 24.05
CA ASP A 399 19.81 -12.30 24.19
C ASP A 399 20.33 -12.78 22.81
N ASP A 400 21.32 -13.69 22.82
CA ASP A 400 21.97 -14.21 21.61
C ASP A 400 21.03 -14.97 20.66
N ASN A 401 19.87 -15.39 21.14
CA ASN A 401 18.96 -16.27 20.41
C ASN A 401 17.65 -15.60 19.96
N THR A 402 17.30 -14.47 20.57
CA THR A 402 15.94 -13.92 20.45
C THR A 402 15.93 -12.62 19.67
N LEU A 403 15.05 -12.55 18.66
CA LEU A 403 14.60 -11.29 18.03
C LEU A 403 13.17 -10.99 18.47
N ARG A 404 12.85 -9.72 18.70
CA ARG A 404 11.49 -9.26 18.95
C ARG A 404 11.14 -8.08 18.03
N LEU A 405 9.97 -8.13 17.40
CA LEU A 405 9.39 -7.06 16.59
C LEU A 405 8.25 -6.42 17.38
N THR A 406 8.32 -5.12 17.60
CA THR A 406 7.30 -4.35 18.32
C THR A 406 6.11 -4.08 17.40
N LEU A 407 4.91 -4.42 17.88
CA LEU A 407 3.69 -4.40 17.10
C LEU A 407 2.75 -3.24 17.48
N LEU A 408 2.45 -3.09 18.78
CA LEU A 408 1.53 -2.09 19.31
C LEU A 408 2.04 -1.56 20.66
N HIS A 409 1.81 -0.27 20.92
CA HIS A 409 2.31 0.42 22.10
C HIS A 409 1.24 1.36 22.67
N THR A 410 0.72 1.03 23.86
CA THR A 410 -0.15 1.93 24.64
C THR A 410 0.43 2.08 26.04
N PRO A 411 1.04 3.22 26.37
CA PRO A 411 1.75 3.41 27.63
C PRO A 411 0.82 3.61 28.83
N GLU A 412 1.38 3.47 30.02
CA GLU A 412 0.78 4.04 31.22
C GLU A 412 0.95 5.54 31.19
N THR A 413 -0.12 6.29 31.49
CA THR A 413 -0.13 7.75 31.45
C THR A 413 -0.56 8.32 32.80
N ASP A 414 -0.06 9.49 33.14
CA ASP A 414 -0.60 10.33 34.19
C ASP A 414 -1.77 11.20 33.67
N LYS A 415 -2.27 12.10 34.53
CA LYS A 415 -3.40 12.98 34.20
C LYS A 415 -3.08 13.97 33.07
N ASP A 416 -1.82 14.38 32.90
CA ASP A 416 -1.43 15.41 31.95
C ASP A 416 -1.39 14.85 30.52
N TYR A 417 -1.15 13.53 30.39
CA TYR A 417 -1.15 12.79 29.13
C TYR A 417 -2.26 11.74 29.04
N ALA A 418 -3.33 11.89 29.82
CA ALA A 418 -4.42 10.90 29.87
C ALA A 418 -5.03 10.58 28.49
N TYR A 419 -4.94 11.47 27.51
CA TYR A 419 -5.38 11.25 26.15
C TYR A 419 -4.54 10.18 25.41
N GLN A 420 -3.31 9.92 25.85
CA GLN A 420 -2.46 8.87 25.26
C GLN A 420 -2.70 7.47 25.83
N ASN A 421 -3.47 7.33 26.92
CA ASN A 421 -3.76 6.02 27.53
C ASN A 421 -4.62 5.10 26.66
N ARG A 422 -5.12 5.61 25.54
CA ARG A 422 -5.92 4.90 24.53
C ARG A 422 -5.33 5.03 23.14
N GLN A 423 -4.09 5.48 23.02
CA GLN A 423 -3.43 5.44 21.72
C GLN A 423 -3.40 4.00 21.19
N ASP A 424 -3.45 3.83 19.88
CA ASP A 424 -3.53 2.54 19.22
C ASP A 424 -4.79 1.68 19.53
N PHE A 425 -5.75 2.14 20.35
CA PHE A 425 -7.02 1.44 20.49
C PHE A 425 -7.75 1.40 19.15
N GLY A 426 -8.16 0.21 18.73
CA GLY A 426 -8.87 0.00 17.46
C GLY A 426 -8.49 -1.30 16.77
N HIS A 427 -8.90 -1.42 15.51
CA HIS A 427 -8.71 -2.62 14.69
C HIS A 427 -7.46 -2.52 13.81
N HIS A 428 -6.43 -3.28 14.14
CA HIS A 428 -5.17 -3.33 13.41
C HIS A 428 -5.08 -4.55 12.50
N CYS A 429 -4.60 -4.34 11.27
CA CYS A 429 -4.24 -5.41 10.34
C CYS A 429 -2.79 -5.22 9.91
N PHE A 430 -1.97 -6.24 10.07
CA PHE A 430 -0.56 -6.20 9.67
C PHE A 430 0.00 -7.60 9.45
N THR A 431 1.06 -7.69 8.65
CA THR A 431 1.76 -8.95 8.36
C THR A 431 3.23 -8.85 8.75
N TYR A 432 3.73 -9.88 9.39
CA TYR A 432 5.15 -10.16 9.42
C TYR A 432 5.40 -11.57 8.91
N SER A 433 6.60 -11.84 8.42
CA SER A 433 6.93 -13.12 7.81
C SER A 433 8.28 -13.63 8.30
N LEU A 434 8.45 -14.95 8.23
CA LEU A 434 9.69 -15.61 8.59
C LEU A 434 10.23 -16.39 7.39
N VAL A 435 11.55 -16.28 7.18
CA VAL A 435 12.27 -16.97 6.11
C VAL A 435 13.54 -17.57 6.70
N GLY A 436 13.64 -18.91 6.69
CA GLY A 436 14.88 -19.62 6.99
C GLY A 436 15.81 -19.67 5.77
N HIS A 437 17.11 -19.55 5.98
CA HIS A 437 18.09 -19.67 4.91
C HIS A 437 19.33 -20.43 5.35
N ALA A 438 19.86 -21.28 4.47
CA ALA A 438 21.13 -21.93 4.65
C ALA A 438 22.29 -20.97 4.28
N GLY A 439 23.41 -21.08 4.98
CA GLY A 439 24.57 -20.20 4.78
C GLY A 439 24.41 -18.83 5.46
N GLY A 440 25.31 -17.92 5.13
CA GLY A 440 25.26 -16.54 5.59
C GLY A 440 24.12 -15.75 4.99
N LEU A 441 23.84 -14.59 5.55
CA LEU A 441 22.81 -13.67 5.06
C LEU A 441 23.15 -13.18 3.64
N ASP A 442 22.29 -13.50 2.68
CA ASP A 442 22.24 -12.83 1.38
C ASP A 442 21.26 -11.66 1.46
N LYS A 443 21.83 -10.46 1.60
CA LYS A 443 21.05 -9.23 1.80
C LYS A 443 20.13 -8.91 0.61
N ALA A 444 20.60 -9.19 -0.61
CA ALA A 444 19.80 -8.95 -1.82
C ALA A 444 18.59 -9.88 -1.86
N VAL A 445 18.74 -11.16 -1.55
CA VAL A 445 17.65 -12.14 -1.48
C VAL A 445 16.64 -11.75 -0.40
N THR A 446 17.12 -11.36 0.78
CA THR A 446 16.25 -10.97 1.89
C THR A 446 15.48 -9.69 1.57
N MET A 447 16.15 -8.68 0.97
CA MET A 447 15.51 -7.46 0.52
C MET A 447 14.45 -7.73 -0.57
N GLU A 448 14.75 -8.56 -1.58
CA GLU A 448 13.75 -8.95 -2.59
C GLU A 448 12.50 -9.55 -1.96
N LYS A 449 12.66 -10.48 -1.01
CA LYS A 449 11.52 -11.09 -0.30
C LYS A 449 10.73 -10.08 0.54
N ALA A 450 11.42 -9.14 1.16
CA ALA A 450 10.81 -8.06 1.93
C ALA A 450 10.06 -7.06 1.03
N GLU A 451 10.64 -6.68 -0.11
CA GLU A 451 9.95 -5.83 -1.10
C GLU A 451 8.73 -6.54 -1.71
N ILE A 452 8.80 -7.85 -2.01
CA ILE A 452 7.67 -8.63 -2.49
C ILE A 452 6.54 -8.72 -1.44
N LEU A 453 6.87 -8.84 -0.15
CA LEU A 453 5.87 -8.80 0.93
C LEU A 453 5.12 -7.47 0.94
N ASN A 454 5.84 -6.36 0.73
CA ASN A 454 5.33 -4.99 0.80
C ASN A 454 4.64 -4.55 -0.51
N GLN A 455 5.28 -4.73 -1.66
CA GLN A 455 4.78 -4.35 -2.98
C GLN A 455 4.25 -5.57 -3.74
N LYS A 456 3.06 -6.02 -3.38
CA LYS A 456 2.42 -7.19 -3.98
C LYS A 456 2.04 -6.96 -5.43
N LEU A 457 2.03 -8.03 -6.23
CA LEU A 457 1.49 -8.03 -7.60
C LEU A 457 0.04 -7.52 -7.58
N LYS A 458 -0.29 -6.63 -8.51
CA LYS A 458 -1.63 -6.04 -8.63
C LYS A 458 -2.35 -6.59 -9.85
N ALA A 459 -3.63 -6.95 -9.68
CA ALA A 459 -4.44 -7.62 -10.70
C ALA A 459 -5.58 -6.71 -11.17
N PHE A 460 -5.75 -6.61 -12.48
CA PHE A 460 -6.79 -5.81 -13.13
C PHE A 460 -7.52 -6.64 -14.16
N ARG A 461 -8.84 -6.66 -14.10
CA ARG A 461 -9.66 -7.24 -15.18
C ARG A 461 -9.73 -6.24 -16.33
N THR A 462 -9.64 -6.75 -17.56
CA THR A 462 -9.84 -5.97 -18.78
C THR A 462 -10.72 -6.72 -19.77
N ASP A 463 -11.07 -6.08 -20.88
CA ASP A 463 -11.78 -6.72 -21.99
C ASP A 463 -10.80 -7.37 -22.96
N LYS A 464 -11.33 -8.27 -23.85
CA LYS A 464 -10.53 -8.95 -24.87
C LYS A 464 -10.32 -8.05 -26.09
N HIS A 465 -9.07 -7.74 -26.38
CA HIS A 465 -8.69 -6.97 -27.57
C HIS A 465 -7.29 -7.38 -28.05
N ARG A 466 -6.97 -6.99 -29.28
CA ARG A 466 -5.63 -7.10 -29.84
C ARG A 466 -4.80 -5.91 -29.36
N GLY A 467 -3.53 -6.14 -29.04
CA GLY A 467 -2.54 -5.10 -28.72
C GLY A 467 -1.21 -5.36 -29.39
N THR A 468 -0.36 -4.37 -29.38
CA THR A 468 0.97 -4.35 -30.05
C THR A 468 2.09 -4.84 -29.14
N LEU A 469 1.91 -4.73 -27.80
CA LEU A 469 2.93 -5.13 -26.80
C LEU A 469 3.00 -6.64 -26.55
N GLY A 470 2.10 -7.45 -27.17
CA GLY A 470 2.00 -8.86 -26.82
C GLY A 470 1.30 -9.10 -25.48
N LYS A 471 1.58 -10.25 -24.85
CA LYS A 471 0.96 -10.65 -23.57
C LYS A 471 1.87 -10.44 -22.36
N GLU A 472 3.10 -10.01 -22.59
CA GLU A 472 4.09 -9.69 -21.58
C GLU A 472 4.87 -8.45 -22.02
N PHE A 473 5.15 -7.55 -21.10
CA PHE A 473 5.88 -6.32 -21.37
C PHE A 473 6.68 -5.91 -20.14
N SER A 474 7.93 -5.46 -20.35
CA SER A 474 8.82 -4.87 -19.32
C SER A 474 9.32 -3.52 -19.81
N PHE A 475 9.24 -2.49 -18.97
CA PHE A 475 9.71 -1.16 -19.34
C PHE A 475 11.19 -0.98 -19.08
N VAL A 476 11.68 -1.41 -17.92
CA VAL A 476 13.09 -1.34 -17.54
C VAL A 476 13.47 -2.51 -16.64
N SER A 477 14.63 -3.10 -16.89
CA SER A 477 15.16 -4.20 -16.09
C SER A 477 16.67 -4.06 -15.91
N SER A 478 17.22 -4.61 -14.83
CA SER A 478 18.66 -4.73 -14.58
C SER A 478 19.11 -6.17 -14.88
N ASN A 479 20.32 -6.32 -15.48
CA ASN A 479 20.95 -7.62 -15.62
C ASN A 479 21.73 -8.06 -14.37
N ASN A 480 21.79 -7.20 -13.35
CA ASN A 480 22.49 -7.46 -12.08
C ASN A 480 21.48 -7.41 -10.93
N ARG A 481 21.39 -8.50 -10.16
CA ARG A 481 20.46 -8.64 -9.06
C ARG A 481 20.65 -7.60 -7.95
N ASN A 482 21.90 -7.20 -7.68
CA ASN A 482 22.20 -6.25 -6.62
C ASN A 482 21.88 -4.80 -7.03
N VAL A 483 21.66 -4.52 -8.31
CA VAL A 483 21.35 -3.17 -8.82
C VAL A 483 19.92 -3.12 -9.28
N ILE A 484 19.07 -2.49 -8.50
CA ILE A 484 17.64 -2.38 -8.78
C ILE A 484 17.22 -0.94 -9.12
N VAL A 485 16.18 -0.83 -9.93
CA VAL A 485 15.50 0.45 -10.17
C VAL A 485 14.64 0.78 -8.97
N LYS A 486 15.08 1.72 -8.13
CA LYS A 486 14.40 2.12 -6.89
C LYS A 486 13.34 3.20 -7.13
N ALA A 487 13.51 4.05 -8.14
CA ALA A 487 12.48 5.02 -8.56
C ALA A 487 12.49 5.19 -10.08
N LEU A 488 11.31 5.39 -10.64
CA LEU A 488 11.08 5.71 -12.04
C LEU A 488 9.95 6.75 -12.12
N LYS A 489 10.30 7.98 -12.56
CA LYS A 489 9.35 9.09 -12.65
C LYS A 489 9.70 10.02 -13.84
N LYS A 490 8.83 10.95 -14.16
CA LYS A 490 9.18 12.07 -15.05
C LYS A 490 10.03 13.09 -14.29
N ALA A 491 10.97 13.73 -14.98
CA ALA A 491 11.78 14.80 -14.40
C ALA A 491 10.92 16.05 -14.09
N GLU A 492 11.25 16.78 -13.04
CA GLU A 492 10.48 17.96 -12.60
C GLU A 492 10.48 19.07 -13.64
N ASN A 493 11.61 19.30 -14.30
CA ASN A 493 11.83 20.47 -15.15
C ASN A 493 12.21 20.13 -16.61
N SER A 494 11.98 18.88 -17.04
CA SER A 494 12.30 18.45 -18.41
C SER A 494 11.47 17.23 -18.84
N ASP A 495 11.55 16.89 -20.14
CA ASP A 495 10.83 15.74 -20.71
C ASP A 495 11.59 14.41 -20.59
N GLU A 496 12.61 14.36 -19.75
CA GLU A 496 13.35 13.12 -19.48
C GLU A 496 12.67 12.32 -18.40
N TYR A 497 12.99 11.03 -18.34
CA TYR A 497 12.62 10.16 -17.22
C TYR A 497 13.77 10.09 -16.23
N VAL A 498 13.46 10.23 -14.96
CA VAL A 498 14.40 10.00 -13.84
C VAL A 498 14.37 8.53 -13.49
N VAL A 499 15.54 7.92 -13.51
CA VAL A 499 15.75 6.53 -13.07
C VAL A 499 16.76 6.53 -11.95
N ARG A 500 16.34 6.16 -10.75
CA ARG A 500 17.23 5.98 -9.59
C ARG A 500 17.51 4.52 -9.40
N VAL A 501 18.77 4.16 -9.31
CA VAL A 501 19.22 2.81 -8.99
C VAL A 501 19.90 2.78 -7.65
N TYR A 502 19.77 1.63 -6.99
CA TYR A 502 20.33 1.37 -5.68
C TYR A 502 21.05 0.01 -5.70
N GLU A 503 22.25 -0.04 -5.09
CA GLU A 503 22.95 -1.29 -4.86
C GLU A 503 22.59 -1.83 -3.47
N MET A 504 21.92 -2.99 -3.40
CA MET A 504 21.31 -3.53 -2.18
C MET A 504 22.07 -4.68 -1.53
N GLY A 505 23.06 -5.25 -2.20
CA GLY A 505 23.84 -6.40 -1.71
C GLY A 505 25.00 -6.02 -0.78
N GLY A 506 25.46 -4.78 -0.86
CA GLY A 506 26.65 -4.31 -0.17
C GLY A 506 27.96 -4.63 -0.93
N GLU A 507 27.88 -4.76 -2.25
CA GLU A 507 29.00 -5.09 -3.11
C GLU A 507 29.25 -4.01 -4.15
N LYS A 508 30.52 -3.87 -4.57
CA LYS A 508 30.84 -2.99 -5.70
C LYS A 508 30.44 -3.67 -6.99
N VAL A 509 29.57 -3.03 -7.77
CA VAL A 509 29.16 -3.49 -9.10
C VAL A 509 29.79 -2.57 -10.16
N GLN A 510 30.38 -3.15 -11.22
CA GLN A 510 31.06 -2.37 -12.26
C GLN A 510 30.34 -2.39 -13.61
N ASP A 511 29.66 -3.48 -13.94
CA ASP A 511 29.18 -3.73 -15.31
C ASP A 511 27.67 -4.06 -15.34
N ALA A 512 26.86 -3.42 -14.49
CA ALA A 512 25.43 -3.56 -14.58
C ALA A 512 24.89 -2.82 -15.81
N VAL A 513 23.87 -3.39 -16.44
CA VAL A 513 23.18 -2.79 -17.58
C VAL A 513 21.70 -2.69 -17.27
N LEU A 514 21.16 -1.49 -17.33
CA LEU A 514 19.71 -1.28 -17.35
C LEU A 514 19.22 -1.32 -18.79
N SER A 515 18.33 -2.25 -19.11
CA SER A 515 17.71 -2.40 -20.41
C SER A 515 16.33 -1.80 -20.43
N PHE A 516 16.09 -0.81 -21.30
CA PHE A 516 14.79 -0.14 -21.47
C PHE A 516 14.00 -0.77 -22.61
N ALA A 517 12.68 -0.58 -22.60
CA ALA A 517 11.78 -1.00 -23.68
C ALA A 517 12.05 -0.23 -24.99
N GLY A 518 12.53 1.02 -24.90
CA GLY A 518 12.89 1.87 -26.03
C GLY A 518 14.39 2.14 -26.13
N GLU A 519 14.86 2.51 -27.34
CA GLU A 519 16.23 2.97 -27.51
C GLU A 519 16.46 4.31 -26.77
N ILE A 520 17.62 4.46 -26.17
CA ILE A 520 18.04 5.68 -25.50
C ILE A 520 18.44 6.72 -26.55
N ALA A 521 17.86 7.91 -26.48
CA ALA A 521 18.25 9.05 -27.30
C ALA A 521 19.36 9.87 -26.63
N SER A 522 19.28 10.06 -25.32
CA SER A 522 20.31 10.71 -24.50
C SER A 522 20.18 10.29 -23.05
N VAL A 523 21.30 10.37 -22.31
CA VAL A 523 21.34 10.12 -20.86
C VAL A 523 22.41 10.97 -20.21
N CYS A 524 22.16 11.42 -18.98
CA CYS A 524 23.18 12.00 -18.11
C CYS A 524 23.02 11.48 -16.67
N GLU A 525 24.12 11.41 -15.94
CA GLU A 525 24.07 11.20 -14.48
C GLU A 525 23.65 12.50 -13.80
N ALA A 526 22.79 12.41 -12.79
CA ALA A 526 22.25 13.55 -12.06
C ALA A 526 22.40 13.35 -10.55
N ASP A 527 22.29 14.42 -9.80
CA ASP A 527 22.21 14.37 -8.34
C ASP A 527 20.76 14.08 -7.86
N GLY A 528 20.56 14.05 -6.55
CA GLY A 528 19.24 13.83 -5.95
C GLY A 528 18.19 14.91 -6.28
N THR A 529 18.63 16.10 -6.70
CA THR A 529 17.77 17.22 -7.13
C THR A 529 17.60 17.32 -8.65
N GLU A 530 17.99 16.25 -9.38
CA GLU A 530 17.89 16.11 -10.84
C GLU A 530 18.80 17.06 -11.65
N LYS A 531 19.79 17.69 -11.00
CA LYS A 531 20.80 18.47 -11.71
C LYS A 531 21.83 17.53 -12.33
N SER A 532 22.14 17.74 -13.61
CA SER A 532 23.16 16.96 -14.31
C SER A 532 24.54 17.17 -13.68
N ILE A 533 25.24 16.07 -13.36
CA ILE A 533 26.57 16.06 -12.75
C ILE A 533 27.62 15.37 -13.62
N GLY A 534 27.20 14.67 -14.68
CA GLY A 534 28.13 13.97 -15.57
C GLY A 534 27.43 13.30 -16.75
N SER A 535 28.24 12.78 -17.68
CA SER A 535 27.79 11.90 -18.74
C SER A 535 27.62 10.47 -18.23
N ALA A 536 26.75 9.71 -18.87
CA ALA A 536 26.58 8.28 -18.64
C ALA A 536 26.76 7.52 -19.97
N GLU A 537 27.29 6.30 -19.89
CA GLU A 537 27.53 5.45 -21.06
C GLU A 537 26.30 4.62 -21.39
N PHE A 538 25.94 4.60 -22.68
CA PHE A 538 24.82 3.78 -23.17
C PHE A 538 25.07 3.25 -24.58
N SER A 539 24.38 2.16 -24.91
CA SER A 539 24.37 1.60 -26.28
C SER A 539 22.99 1.01 -26.57
N GLY A 540 22.36 1.48 -27.65
CA GLY A 540 21.01 1.07 -28.02
C GLY A 540 20.00 1.39 -26.91
N ASN A 541 19.41 0.38 -26.30
CA ASN A 541 18.49 0.51 -25.17
C ASN A 541 19.13 0.23 -23.80
N GLY A 542 20.45 0.00 -23.75
CA GLY A 542 21.18 -0.37 -22.54
C GLY A 542 21.97 0.80 -21.95
N LEU A 543 21.74 1.12 -20.67
CA LEU A 543 22.51 2.08 -19.88
C LEU A 543 23.49 1.33 -18.98
N SER A 544 24.79 1.64 -19.10
CA SER A 544 25.84 1.05 -18.25
C SER A 544 25.89 1.73 -16.88
N VAL A 545 25.94 0.92 -15.83
CA VAL A 545 25.94 1.40 -14.45
C VAL A 545 27.07 0.77 -13.66
N SER A 546 27.96 1.60 -13.13
CA SER A 546 28.93 1.22 -12.10
C SER A 546 28.55 1.90 -10.79
N ILE A 547 28.45 1.14 -9.70
CA ILE A 547 27.92 1.64 -8.44
C ILE A 547 28.68 1.05 -7.24
N LYS A 548 28.86 1.86 -6.19
CA LYS A 548 29.51 1.44 -4.94
C LYS A 548 28.52 0.68 -4.04
N PRO A 549 29.03 -0.07 -3.04
CA PRO A 549 28.18 -0.69 -2.03
C PRO A 549 27.18 0.30 -1.42
N TYR A 550 25.91 -0.09 -1.35
CA TYR A 550 24.80 0.67 -0.77
C TYR A 550 24.60 2.08 -1.31
N SER A 551 25.16 2.38 -2.48
CA SER A 551 25.04 3.70 -3.09
C SER A 551 23.79 3.81 -3.95
N ILE A 552 23.38 5.06 -4.18
CA ILE A 552 22.33 5.43 -5.13
C ILE A 552 22.99 6.16 -6.29
N LYS A 553 22.49 5.92 -7.49
CA LYS A 553 22.76 6.76 -8.66
C LYS A 553 21.45 7.18 -9.31
N THR A 554 21.41 8.42 -9.78
CA THR A 554 20.29 8.99 -10.51
C THR A 554 20.69 9.27 -11.94
N PHE A 555 19.83 8.90 -12.88
CA PHE A 555 20.01 9.18 -14.31
C PHE A 555 18.78 9.89 -14.85
N LYS A 556 18.99 10.88 -15.70
CA LYS A 556 17.94 11.42 -16.57
C LYS A 556 18.09 10.80 -17.95
N VAL A 557 17.05 10.11 -18.37
CA VAL A 557 17.04 9.31 -19.60
C VAL A 557 15.96 9.83 -20.55
N ARG A 558 16.35 10.16 -21.77
CA ARG A 558 15.42 10.41 -22.87
C ARG A 558 15.38 9.18 -23.76
N LEU A 559 14.20 8.58 -23.88
CA LEU A 559 13.97 7.47 -24.80
C LEU A 559 13.48 8.00 -26.16
N LYS A 560 13.79 7.27 -27.23
CA LYS A 560 13.13 7.46 -28.51
C LYS A 560 11.64 7.12 -28.40
N SER A 561 10.82 7.66 -29.29
CA SER A 561 9.39 7.36 -29.35
C SER A 561 9.15 5.85 -29.40
N SER A 562 8.10 5.39 -28.70
CA SER A 562 7.65 4.00 -28.75
C SER A 562 7.12 3.57 -30.12
N GLY A 563 6.80 4.56 -31.00
CA GLY A 563 6.14 4.31 -32.28
C GLY A 563 4.64 3.99 -32.14
N GLU A 564 4.10 4.00 -30.93
CA GLU A 564 2.68 3.79 -30.72
C GLU A 564 1.85 5.04 -31.02
N ASP A 565 0.69 4.84 -31.66
CA ASP A 565 -0.26 5.91 -31.92
C ASP A 565 -0.81 6.48 -30.60
N ALA A 566 -0.93 7.81 -30.53
CA ALA A 566 -1.49 8.48 -29.36
C ALA A 566 -2.96 8.09 -29.15
N TYR A 567 -3.28 7.73 -27.90
CA TYR A 567 -4.66 7.50 -27.53
C TYR A 567 -5.43 8.81 -27.51
N GLN A 568 -6.58 8.82 -28.20
CA GLN A 568 -7.49 9.96 -28.22
C GLN A 568 -8.75 9.59 -27.46
N LEU A 569 -8.92 10.18 -26.28
CA LEU A 569 -10.17 10.03 -25.52
C LEU A 569 -11.32 10.62 -26.34
N GLN A 570 -12.28 9.80 -26.70
CA GLN A 570 -13.49 10.24 -27.37
C GLN A 570 -14.54 10.59 -26.31
N TYR A 571 -14.83 11.86 -26.13
CA TYR A 571 -15.84 12.33 -25.17
C TYR A 571 -16.69 13.46 -25.74
N ALA A 572 -17.81 13.70 -25.10
CA ALA A 572 -18.65 14.88 -25.31
C ALA A 572 -18.94 15.52 -23.96
N SER A 573 -18.71 16.82 -23.85
CA SER A 573 -19.14 17.59 -22.69
C SER A 573 -20.66 17.75 -22.71
N LEU A 574 -21.28 17.57 -21.55
CA LEU A 574 -22.70 17.82 -21.34
C LEU A 574 -22.86 19.09 -20.51
N PRO A 575 -23.36 20.19 -21.09
CA PRO A 575 -23.69 21.38 -20.31
C PRO A 575 -24.86 21.04 -19.38
N LEU A 576 -24.73 21.43 -18.10
CA LEU A 576 -25.79 21.30 -17.12
C LEU A 576 -26.58 22.62 -17.01
N SER A 577 -27.89 22.51 -16.75
CA SER A 577 -28.75 23.67 -16.42
C SER A 577 -28.55 24.00 -14.93
N TYR A 578 -27.55 24.80 -14.63
CA TYR A 578 -27.26 25.17 -13.25
C TYR A 578 -28.37 25.97 -12.61
N ASN A 579 -28.75 25.62 -11.39
CA ASN A 579 -29.83 26.24 -10.63
C ASN A 579 -29.46 26.45 -9.13
N CYS A 580 -28.18 26.23 -8.77
CA CYS A 580 -27.67 26.36 -7.41
C CYS A 580 -26.32 27.09 -7.43
N LYS A 581 -26.13 28.09 -6.59
CA LYS A 581 -24.85 28.76 -6.35
C LYS A 581 -24.10 27.99 -5.27
N CYS A 582 -23.22 27.07 -5.71
CA CYS A 582 -22.49 26.17 -4.81
C CYS A 582 -21.24 26.79 -4.20
N SER A 583 -20.78 27.94 -4.70
CA SER A 583 -19.58 28.62 -4.22
C SER A 583 -19.82 30.11 -3.98
N SER A 584 -19.03 30.72 -3.10
CA SER A 584 -19.03 32.14 -2.84
C SER A 584 -17.63 32.68 -2.68
N PHE A 585 -17.41 33.95 -3.04
CA PHE A 585 -16.19 34.67 -2.76
C PHE A 585 -16.18 35.26 -1.35
N ASN A 586 -15.01 35.58 -0.82
CA ASN A 586 -14.80 36.14 0.50
C ASN A 586 -15.69 37.37 0.79
N GLU A 587 -15.87 38.25 -0.20
CA GLU A 587 -16.69 39.47 -0.08
C GLU A 587 -18.20 39.20 -0.12
N PHE A 588 -18.58 38.03 -0.61
CA PHE A 588 -19.98 37.64 -0.87
C PHE A 588 -20.39 36.34 -0.18
N ARG A 589 -19.73 36.05 0.97
CA ARG A 589 -20.15 34.91 1.81
C ARG A 589 -21.64 35.03 2.16
N GLY A 590 -22.34 33.95 2.15
CA GLY A 590 -23.77 33.92 2.43
C GLY A 590 -24.67 34.16 1.21
N GLU A 591 -24.14 34.52 0.04
CA GLU A 591 -24.90 34.56 -1.22
C GLU A 591 -25.12 33.18 -1.85
N ALA A 592 -24.43 32.15 -1.37
CA ALA A 592 -24.59 30.78 -1.83
C ALA A 592 -25.92 30.19 -1.30
N ASP A 593 -26.54 29.36 -2.11
CA ASP A 593 -27.78 28.64 -1.79
C ASP A 593 -27.56 27.11 -1.73
N PHE A 594 -26.30 26.68 -1.66
CA PHE A 594 -25.93 25.27 -1.65
C PHE A 594 -26.35 24.56 -0.35
N GLU A 595 -26.00 25.11 0.81
CA GLU A 595 -26.34 24.58 2.13
C GLU A 595 -26.62 25.73 3.13
N SER A 596 -27.81 26.35 3.06
CA SER A 596 -28.18 27.40 3.98
C SER A 596 -27.15 28.54 4.12
N GLY A 597 -26.51 28.92 3.02
CA GLY A 597 -25.46 29.93 2.95
C GLY A 597 -24.03 29.40 3.15
N TYR A 598 -23.85 28.13 3.47
CA TYR A 598 -22.54 27.48 3.42
C TYR A 598 -22.19 27.05 1.99
N SER A 599 -20.90 27.09 1.65
CA SER A 599 -20.50 26.81 0.27
C SER A 599 -19.03 26.45 0.14
N PHE A 600 -18.63 26.05 -1.06
CA PHE A 600 -17.24 26.00 -1.45
C PHE A 600 -16.63 27.41 -1.49
N ALA A 601 -15.36 27.54 -1.10
CA ALA A 601 -14.61 28.80 -1.26
C ALA A 601 -14.26 28.98 -2.74
N ALA A 602 -14.85 29.99 -3.39
CA ALA A 602 -14.71 30.23 -4.84
C ALA A 602 -13.24 30.52 -5.24
N GLU A 603 -12.47 31.13 -4.34
CA GLU A 603 -11.04 31.41 -4.52
C GLU A 603 -10.21 30.15 -4.78
N LEU A 604 -10.60 29.04 -4.13
CA LEU A 604 -9.88 27.76 -4.22
C LEU A 604 -10.32 26.89 -5.39
N LEU A 605 -11.50 27.15 -5.96
CA LEU A 605 -12.01 26.33 -7.07
C LEU A 605 -11.18 26.58 -8.35
N PRO A 606 -10.75 25.53 -9.05
CA PRO A 606 -10.18 25.70 -10.39
C PRO A 606 -11.30 25.98 -11.42
N GLU A 607 -10.94 26.39 -12.63
CA GLU A 607 -11.88 26.51 -13.74
C GLU A 607 -12.23 25.15 -14.35
N SER A 608 -11.29 24.21 -14.30
CA SER A 608 -11.46 22.86 -14.82
C SER A 608 -10.65 21.88 -13.99
N LEU A 609 -11.07 20.62 -14.01
CA LEU A 609 -10.40 19.50 -13.36
C LEU A 609 -10.18 18.37 -14.38
N THR A 610 -9.04 17.68 -14.26
CA THR A 610 -8.85 16.40 -14.93
C THR A 610 -8.61 15.33 -13.88
N VAL A 611 -9.53 14.38 -13.75
CA VAL A 611 -9.48 13.34 -12.73
C VAL A 611 -9.31 11.98 -13.40
N ASN A 612 -8.12 11.40 -13.27
CA ASN A 612 -7.76 10.12 -13.89
C ASN A 612 -8.07 10.11 -15.40
N GLY A 613 -7.60 11.14 -16.11
CA GLY A 613 -7.76 11.29 -17.55
C GLY A 613 -9.14 11.76 -18.03
N ILE A 614 -10.11 11.96 -17.14
CA ILE A 614 -11.45 12.49 -17.50
C ILE A 614 -11.49 13.99 -17.22
N PRO A 615 -11.73 14.86 -18.24
CA PRO A 615 -11.80 16.29 -18.05
C PRO A 615 -13.20 16.74 -17.62
N PHE A 616 -13.24 17.72 -16.73
CA PHE A 616 -14.46 18.39 -16.24
C PHE A 616 -14.28 19.90 -16.33
N GLN A 617 -15.30 20.59 -16.84
CA GLN A 617 -15.39 22.04 -16.82
C GLN A 617 -16.34 22.44 -15.68
N LEU A 618 -15.87 23.29 -14.77
CA LEU A 618 -16.72 23.83 -13.71
C LEU A 618 -17.48 25.06 -14.22
N GLY A 619 -18.60 25.40 -13.57
CA GLY A 619 -19.35 26.61 -13.83
C GLY A 619 -18.67 27.87 -13.30
N GLU A 620 -19.19 29.04 -13.66
CA GLU A 620 -18.70 30.33 -13.18
C GLU A 620 -18.84 30.44 -11.65
N LYS A 621 -17.79 30.91 -11.00
CA LYS A 621 -17.63 30.86 -9.54
C LYS A 621 -18.57 31.76 -8.76
N ASP A 622 -19.08 32.82 -9.40
CA ASP A 622 -19.98 33.86 -8.84
C ASP A 622 -21.42 33.75 -9.33
N ALA A 623 -21.75 32.71 -10.07
CA ALA A 623 -23.07 32.40 -10.60
C ALA A 623 -23.59 31.04 -10.10
N ALA A 624 -24.79 30.66 -10.54
CA ALA A 624 -25.26 29.28 -10.37
C ALA A 624 -24.30 28.35 -11.11
N ASN A 625 -23.66 27.43 -10.39
CA ASN A 625 -22.59 26.55 -10.88
C ASN A 625 -22.77 25.10 -10.46
N GLY A 626 -23.89 24.77 -9.85
CA GLY A 626 -24.35 23.43 -9.56
C GLY A 626 -25.77 23.18 -10.03
N MET A 627 -26.10 21.90 -10.20
CA MET A 627 -27.44 21.45 -10.55
C MET A 627 -27.97 20.53 -9.44
N THR A 628 -29.03 20.94 -8.77
CA THR A 628 -29.72 20.09 -7.79
C THR A 628 -30.52 18.99 -8.49
N CYS A 629 -30.52 17.79 -7.91
CA CYS A 629 -31.23 16.63 -8.47
C CYS A 629 -32.73 16.70 -8.17
N ASN A 630 -33.53 17.13 -9.11
CA ASN A 630 -35.01 17.27 -8.97
C ASN A 630 -35.83 16.34 -9.87
N GLY A 631 -35.26 15.21 -10.29
CA GLY A 631 -35.88 14.31 -11.24
C GLY A 631 -35.68 14.74 -12.70
N ASP A 632 -34.70 15.61 -12.94
CA ASP A 632 -34.42 16.16 -14.25
C ASP A 632 -33.87 15.08 -15.20
N THR A 633 -34.12 15.31 -16.50
CA THR A 633 -33.61 14.45 -17.56
C THR A 633 -32.52 15.15 -18.32
N ILE A 634 -31.31 14.55 -18.28
CA ILE A 634 -30.15 15.00 -19.08
C ILE A 634 -30.17 14.23 -20.38
N VAL A 635 -30.33 14.94 -21.51
CA VAL A 635 -30.35 14.33 -22.85
C VAL A 635 -28.87 14.11 -23.31
N LEU A 636 -28.59 12.90 -23.76
CA LEU A 636 -27.28 12.56 -24.32
C LEU A 636 -27.16 13.10 -25.76
N PRO A 637 -25.99 13.59 -26.21
CA PRO A 637 -25.81 14.10 -27.57
C PRO A 637 -26.08 13.02 -28.62
N GLU A 638 -26.81 13.39 -29.66
CA GLU A 638 -27.17 12.47 -30.75
C GLU A 638 -25.95 12.12 -31.64
N GLY A 639 -26.07 11.05 -32.39
CA GLY A 639 -25.10 10.63 -33.43
C GLY A 639 -23.85 9.92 -32.94
N LYS A 640 -23.70 9.70 -31.62
CA LYS A 640 -22.58 8.94 -31.02
C LYS A 640 -23.10 7.84 -30.12
N LYS A 641 -22.29 6.80 -29.93
CA LYS A 641 -22.54 5.76 -28.93
C LYS A 641 -21.64 6.04 -27.73
N TYR A 642 -22.24 6.19 -26.57
CA TYR A 642 -21.55 6.37 -25.30
C TYR A 642 -21.60 5.06 -24.53
N ASN A 643 -20.55 4.76 -23.80
CA ASN A 643 -20.47 3.60 -22.89
C ASN A 643 -20.54 4.01 -21.42
N LYS A 644 -20.12 5.23 -21.10
CA LYS A 644 -20.09 5.73 -19.71
C LYS A 644 -20.34 7.22 -19.65
N LEU A 645 -21.04 7.66 -18.60
CA LEU A 645 -21.17 9.05 -18.21
C LEU A 645 -20.39 9.27 -16.94
N TYR A 646 -19.54 10.30 -16.93
CA TYR A 646 -18.86 10.76 -15.73
C TYR A 646 -19.39 12.12 -15.29
N PHE A 647 -19.52 12.32 -13.98
CA PHE A 647 -19.95 13.59 -13.40
C PHE A 647 -19.29 13.82 -12.04
N LEU A 648 -19.21 15.08 -11.64
CA LEU A 648 -18.84 15.48 -10.29
C LEU A 648 -20.12 15.71 -9.48
N ALA A 649 -20.14 15.21 -8.26
CA ALA A 649 -21.24 15.44 -7.33
C ALA A 649 -20.75 15.53 -5.89
N ALA A 650 -21.57 16.17 -5.06
CA ALA A 650 -21.42 16.23 -3.62
C ALA A 650 -22.79 16.36 -2.97
N ALA A 651 -22.95 15.85 -1.77
CA ALA A 651 -24.21 15.97 -1.00
C ALA A 651 -24.04 17.00 0.12
N THR A 652 -25.12 17.63 0.50
CA THR A 652 -25.22 18.46 1.71
C THR A 652 -25.82 17.63 2.85
N ASP A 653 -25.55 18.00 4.10
CA ASP A 653 -26.15 17.37 5.29
C ASP A 653 -25.96 15.83 5.35
N GLY A 654 -24.74 15.37 5.04
CA GLY A 654 -24.32 13.97 5.10
C GLY A 654 -24.28 13.23 3.77
N ASP A 655 -23.97 11.94 3.83
CA ASP A 655 -23.91 11.07 2.65
C ASP A 655 -25.31 10.69 2.19
N TYR A 656 -25.53 10.61 0.86
CA TYR A 656 -26.82 10.33 0.29
C TYR A 656 -26.80 9.22 -0.76
N ALA A 657 -27.70 8.24 -0.64
CA ALA A 657 -27.88 7.19 -1.63
C ALA A 657 -28.71 7.72 -2.82
N ALA A 658 -28.05 8.01 -3.93
CA ALA A 658 -28.67 8.52 -5.14
C ALA A 658 -28.92 7.41 -6.17
N THR A 659 -30.02 7.51 -6.89
CA THR A 659 -30.39 6.61 -7.99
C THR A 659 -30.41 7.36 -9.32
N PHE A 660 -29.63 6.86 -10.27
CA PHE A 660 -29.62 7.35 -11.64
C PHE A 660 -30.24 6.30 -12.56
N ARG A 661 -31.07 6.72 -13.51
CA ARG A 661 -31.73 5.83 -14.47
C ARG A 661 -31.29 6.17 -15.89
N CYS A 662 -30.79 5.18 -16.61
CA CYS A 662 -30.32 5.35 -17.99
C CYS A 662 -30.80 4.17 -18.84
N GLY A 663 -31.60 4.42 -19.86
CA GLY A 663 -32.05 3.38 -20.80
C GLY A 663 -32.69 2.14 -20.15
N GLY A 664 -33.38 2.31 -19.05
CA GLY A 664 -34.01 1.22 -18.29
C GLY A 664 -33.12 0.62 -17.19
N ASN A 665 -31.81 0.89 -17.19
CA ASN A 665 -30.92 0.51 -16.11
C ASN A 665 -31.02 1.49 -14.94
N LYS A 666 -30.88 0.94 -13.72
CA LYS A 666 -30.79 1.69 -12.48
C LYS A 666 -29.37 1.57 -11.93
N SER A 667 -28.73 2.69 -11.65
CA SER A 667 -27.44 2.76 -10.96
C SER A 667 -27.63 3.43 -9.61
N GLU A 668 -27.22 2.78 -8.55
CA GLU A 668 -27.21 3.34 -7.20
C GLU A 668 -25.79 3.72 -6.83
N VAL A 669 -25.59 4.95 -6.35
CA VAL A 669 -24.30 5.47 -5.87
C VAL A 669 -24.53 6.19 -4.55
N ILE A 670 -23.56 6.13 -3.65
CA ILE A 670 -23.56 6.94 -2.44
C ILE A 670 -22.79 8.22 -2.77
N VAL A 671 -23.51 9.33 -2.90
CA VAL A 671 -22.91 10.65 -3.04
C VAL A 671 -22.50 11.11 -1.66
N SER A 672 -21.20 11.28 -1.45
CA SER A 672 -20.68 11.66 -0.15
C SER A 672 -20.89 13.14 0.16
N SER A 673 -20.97 13.46 1.46
CA SER A 673 -21.03 14.83 1.94
C SER A 673 -19.86 15.65 1.40
N TYR A 674 -20.13 16.90 1.01
CA TYR A 674 -19.10 17.81 0.55
C TYR A 674 -18.13 18.27 1.65
N THR A 675 -18.44 17.99 2.93
CA THR A 675 -17.57 18.30 4.07
C THR A 675 -17.36 17.09 4.98
N GLY A 676 -16.50 17.25 5.98
CA GLY A 676 -16.16 16.23 6.96
C GLY A 676 -14.94 15.40 6.55
N PHE A 677 -14.86 14.16 7.01
CA PHE A 677 -13.74 13.28 6.69
C PHE A 677 -14.12 12.25 5.61
N VAL A 678 -13.22 12.03 4.67
CA VAL A 678 -13.32 10.96 3.65
C VAL A 678 -13.05 9.60 4.27
N GLY A 679 -12.19 9.56 5.28
CA GLY A 679 -11.91 8.34 6.02
C GLY A 679 -11.32 8.61 7.37
N GLN A 680 -11.39 7.61 8.24
CA GLN A 680 -10.83 7.65 9.58
C GLN A 680 -10.27 6.28 9.96
N TRP A 681 -9.20 6.27 10.72
CA TRP A 681 -8.83 5.14 11.55
C TRP A 681 -9.85 4.98 12.69
N GLY A 682 -10.03 3.76 13.19
CA GLY A 682 -10.93 3.54 14.33
C GLY A 682 -10.39 4.18 15.61
N HIS A 683 -11.06 5.23 16.11
CA HIS A 683 -10.79 5.83 17.41
C HIS A 683 -12.00 5.66 18.35
N SER A 684 -11.94 6.28 19.54
CA SER A 684 -12.97 6.09 20.59
C SER A 684 -14.40 6.30 20.07
N GLY A 685 -15.18 5.24 20.02
CA GLY A 685 -16.54 5.19 19.48
C GLY A 685 -16.65 4.56 18.08
N HIS A 686 -15.54 4.42 17.36
CA HIS A 686 -15.46 3.76 16.07
C HIS A 686 -14.38 2.67 16.11
N THR A 687 -14.73 1.47 16.58
CA THR A 687 -13.81 0.31 16.67
C THR A 687 -13.31 -0.15 15.30
N LYS A 688 -13.97 0.26 14.22
CA LYS A 688 -13.52 0.03 12.85
C LYS A 688 -13.40 1.38 12.17
N GLY A 689 -12.26 1.64 11.57
CA GLY A 689 -12.09 2.76 10.66
C GLY A 689 -13.04 2.65 9.47
N TYR A 690 -13.23 3.74 8.76
CA TYR A 690 -14.00 3.76 7.53
C TYR A 690 -13.25 4.52 6.43
N LEU A 691 -13.59 4.21 5.21
CA LEU A 691 -13.17 4.91 4.02
C LEU A 691 -14.38 5.00 3.09
N LYS A 692 -14.80 6.23 2.74
CA LYS A 692 -15.88 6.43 1.79
C LYS A 692 -15.50 5.89 0.43
N ASP A 693 -16.41 5.22 -0.26
CA ASP A 693 -16.12 4.57 -1.55
C ASP A 693 -16.08 5.56 -2.74
N ALA A 694 -16.37 6.83 -2.52
CA ALA A 694 -16.35 7.85 -3.55
C ALA A 694 -14.92 8.22 -3.99
N GLU A 695 -14.71 8.47 -5.27
CA GLU A 695 -13.43 8.93 -5.84
C GLU A 695 -13.29 10.45 -5.62
N VAL A 696 -12.29 10.86 -4.84
CA VAL A 696 -12.05 12.27 -4.52
C VAL A 696 -11.47 12.99 -5.75
N ALA A 697 -12.21 13.95 -6.26
CA ALA A 697 -11.85 14.76 -7.41
C ALA A 697 -11.25 16.13 -7.05
N TYR A 698 -11.67 16.70 -5.92
CA TYR A 698 -11.24 18.01 -5.43
C TYR A 698 -11.21 18.01 -3.90
N VAL A 699 -10.25 18.71 -3.35
CA VAL A 699 -10.10 18.95 -1.90
C VAL A 699 -9.87 20.45 -1.68
N GLY A 700 -10.78 21.11 -0.96
CA GLY A 700 -10.62 22.48 -0.48
C GLY A 700 -10.26 22.49 1.00
N THR A 701 -9.44 23.44 1.43
CA THR A 701 -8.92 23.52 2.80
C THR A 701 -9.92 24.02 3.83
N HIS A 702 -11.02 24.65 3.38
CA HIS A 702 -12.08 25.18 4.23
C HIS A 702 -13.37 25.35 3.43
N ARG A 703 -14.47 25.52 4.13
CA ARG A 703 -15.73 26.01 3.55
C ARG A 703 -16.01 27.43 3.97
N HIS A 704 -16.80 28.14 3.18
CA HIS A 704 -17.41 29.40 3.62
C HIS A 704 -18.67 29.15 4.44
N SER A 705 -18.77 29.80 5.60
CA SER A 705 -20.04 30.05 6.27
C SER A 705 -20.57 31.40 5.79
N PRO A 706 -21.82 31.79 6.13
CA PRO A 706 -22.33 33.11 5.76
C PRO A 706 -21.49 34.31 6.19
N THR A 707 -20.60 34.16 7.17
CA THR A 707 -19.88 35.26 7.79
C THR A 707 -18.37 35.09 7.89
N ALA A 708 -17.84 33.87 7.71
CA ALA A 708 -16.43 33.58 7.92
C ALA A 708 -15.97 32.34 7.15
N ASP A 709 -14.66 32.14 7.04
CA ASP A 709 -14.09 30.85 6.67
C ASP A 709 -14.17 29.92 7.87
N GLU A 710 -14.66 28.71 7.64
CA GLU A 710 -14.60 27.64 8.62
C GLU A 710 -13.31 26.81 8.36
N ALA A 711 -12.24 27.23 9.01
CA ALA A 711 -10.96 26.53 8.92
C ALA A 711 -11.09 25.07 9.38
N TYR A 712 -10.42 24.17 8.69
CA TYR A 712 -10.43 22.72 8.93
C TYR A 712 -11.77 22.01 8.63
N GLU A 713 -12.78 22.72 8.11
CA GLU A 713 -13.93 22.09 7.46
C GLU A 713 -13.63 21.91 5.98
N PHE A 714 -12.88 20.84 5.68
CA PHE A 714 -12.50 20.52 4.31
C PHE A 714 -13.71 20.31 3.41
N THR A 715 -13.56 20.71 2.15
CA THR A 715 -14.61 20.55 1.14
C THR A 715 -14.17 19.62 0.03
N TYR A 716 -15.10 18.82 -0.48
CA TYR A 716 -14.81 17.80 -1.48
C TYR A 716 -15.80 17.82 -2.62
N MET A 717 -15.32 17.54 -3.84
CA MET A 717 -16.12 17.03 -4.94
C MET A 717 -15.69 15.60 -5.23
N PHE A 718 -16.64 14.76 -5.61
CA PHE A 718 -16.40 13.36 -5.90
C PHE A 718 -16.76 13.05 -7.35
N LYS A 719 -15.94 12.22 -8.01
CA LYS A 719 -16.20 11.73 -9.35
C LYS A 719 -17.00 10.43 -9.30
N PHE A 720 -18.03 10.36 -10.12
CA PHE A 720 -18.85 9.17 -10.32
C PHE A 720 -18.87 8.78 -11.79
N GLY A 721 -19.05 7.48 -12.06
CA GLY A 721 -19.22 6.93 -13.39
C GLY A 721 -20.44 6.04 -13.46
N VAL A 722 -21.33 6.28 -14.44
CA VAL A 722 -22.56 5.49 -14.69
C VAL A 722 -22.45 4.86 -16.08
N ASP A 723 -22.67 3.55 -16.16
CA ASP A 723 -22.66 2.84 -17.43
C ASP A 723 -23.88 3.20 -18.26
N ILE A 724 -23.68 3.50 -19.54
CA ILE A 724 -24.73 3.86 -20.50
C ILE A 724 -25.03 2.63 -21.34
N PRO A 725 -26.26 2.08 -21.25
CA PRO A 725 -26.69 0.98 -22.13
C PRO A 725 -26.74 1.44 -23.60
N THR A 726 -26.44 0.52 -24.50
CA THR A 726 -26.49 0.77 -25.94
C THR A 726 -27.90 1.29 -26.33
N GLY A 727 -27.94 2.45 -26.96
CA GLY A 727 -29.15 3.08 -27.43
C GLY A 727 -29.92 3.94 -26.39
N ALA A 728 -29.36 4.12 -25.19
CA ALA A 728 -29.92 5.08 -24.25
C ALA A 728 -29.74 6.52 -24.75
N ALA A 729 -30.79 7.30 -24.68
CA ALA A 729 -30.83 8.69 -25.16
C ALA A 729 -30.77 9.72 -24.02
N SER A 730 -30.94 9.29 -22.77
CA SER A 730 -30.98 10.21 -21.63
C SER A 730 -30.59 9.54 -20.31
N LEU A 731 -30.17 10.37 -19.36
CA LEU A 731 -30.00 10.03 -17.94
C LEU A 731 -31.07 10.77 -17.15
N ILE A 732 -31.79 10.08 -16.28
CA ILE A 732 -32.77 10.67 -15.36
C ILE A 732 -32.14 10.72 -13.97
N LEU A 733 -32.08 11.92 -13.39
CA LEU A 733 -31.64 12.15 -12.03
C LEU A 733 -32.79 11.80 -11.06
N GLN A 734 -32.46 11.31 -9.90
CA GLN A 734 -33.44 11.11 -8.84
C GLN A 734 -33.88 12.48 -8.32
N LYS A 735 -35.21 12.60 -8.01
CA LYS A 735 -35.65 13.73 -7.20
C LYS A 735 -35.08 13.58 -5.80
N ASN A 736 -34.33 14.56 -5.38
CA ASN A 736 -33.63 14.57 -4.10
C ASN A 736 -33.97 15.89 -3.39
N GLU A 737 -34.15 15.83 -2.09
CA GLU A 737 -34.39 16.99 -1.24
C GLU A 737 -33.09 17.48 -0.53
N LYS A 738 -31.98 16.82 -0.76
CA LYS A 738 -30.67 17.10 -0.11
C LYS A 738 -29.54 17.33 -1.09
#